data_9595dfda0ce9d0d7dc39cb15bcd0d4f2
#
_entry.id   9595dfda0ce9d0d7dc39cb15bcd0d4f2
#
_cell.length_a   1.000
_cell.length_b   1.000
_cell.length_c   1.000
_cell.angle_alpha   90.00
_cell.angle_beta   90.00
_cell.angle_gamma   90.00
#
_symmetry.space_group_name_H-M   'P 1'
#
loop_
_entity.id
_entity.type
_entity.pdbx_description
1 polymer ?
#
loop_
_entity_poly.entity_id
_entity_poly.type
_entity_poly.pdbx_seq_one_letter_code
_entity_poly.pdbx_strand_id
1 'polypeptide(L)'
;MKTTKERLATAIHTSLNETLSFYKTSLTGLTEEQVEKNRDLYGENTITKGQEDSILKKIYESIINPFTIILLVIAMISMVTNVWLAKPGQEDPTTSIIIVVLVLISGGIRFVQELRSDKAATNLSKMIVNTATVIREGQSLEIAIEDLVVGDIVKLSAGDMIPADLLLIESRDFFVQQSGLTGESDSVEKLALSKMSQSNFDSLLEAEALAFRGTNVISGSAKALILAVGDDTMMGEIEQTLNTYDEPTSFEREMNSISWLLIRLMLVMVPIVFLSNGLTDGDWLEAGVFALSVGVGLTPEMLPMIITASLAKGSIIMAKEKVVIKKLNAIQDLGAIDILCTDKTGTLTQDEIVLEYPLDIHGDLDLSVLRRAYLNSYFQTGLKNLMDRAIISRTEKEAKEHAILQNLDTSFQKIDELPFDFERRRMSVIVKDENEVVSLVTKGALEEMLAISTHVEYQGQISPLTDDIRVEILKEVDQLNQQGLRVLGVAYKTGLKEGFAYSVEDEEEMILTGYLAFLDPPKPSAAPAIQALLEHGVQTKILTGDNEKVTQAVCEKVGLDVDQILLGSDIDAMTDEELAQSVEKVTVFAKLSPDQKARIILQIKSNGHCVGYMGDGINDAPSMKVADVGISVDTAVDIAKETADVILLDKDLMVLEKGLVEGRKVYANMTKYIKMTVSSNFGNIFSLLVSGIFLPFLPMAPIHLIVLNLVYDLSCIALPFDNVDEDFLKHPHKWEAKSITRFMIWMGPISSAFDILTFILLYFVIVPMATGHAYVHGAESATSFIILFQTGWFIESMWSQTMVIHMLRSAKLPFLQSRPSWFVLGTTLLAASFVTFLPYSSIASLLHLTPLEPIYFLFLLLIIVLYMISVTVVKRLYIKKFKSWL
;
A
#
# COMPACT_ATOMS: atom_id res chain seq x y z
N MET A 1 -38.27 -11.31 -7.32
CA MET A 1 -38.03 -10.53 -6.10
C MET A 1 -38.21 -9.05 -6.41
N LYS A 2 -38.64 -8.21 -5.44
CA LYS A 2 -38.62 -6.75 -5.62
C LYS A 2 -37.17 -6.29 -5.81
N THR A 3 -36.93 -5.29 -6.64
CA THR A 3 -35.61 -4.68 -6.78
C THR A 3 -35.15 -4.09 -5.44
N THR A 4 -33.85 -3.92 -5.23
CA THR A 4 -33.31 -3.31 -4.01
C THR A 4 -33.93 -1.95 -3.73
N LYS A 5 -34.04 -1.11 -4.76
CA LYS A 5 -34.71 0.21 -4.64
C LYS A 5 -36.16 0.11 -4.19
N GLU A 6 -36.91 -0.87 -4.68
CA GLU A 6 -38.29 -1.11 -4.23
C GLU A 6 -38.35 -1.63 -2.77
N ARG A 7 -37.35 -2.40 -2.32
CA ARG A 7 -37.24 -2.85 -0.92
C ARG A 7 -36.97 -1.68 0.02
N LEU A 8 -35.98 -0.85 -0.30
CA LEU A 8 -35.61 0.34 0.45
C LEU A 8 -36.78 1.34 0.51
N ALA A 9 -37.40 1.66 -0.63
CA ALA A 9 -38.55 2.55 -0.69
C ALA A 9 -39.77 2.01 0.08
N THR A 10 -40.01 0.69 0.05
CA THR A 10 -41.09 0.08 0.82
C THR A 10 -40.82 0.19 2.33
N ALA A 11 -39.58 -0.02 2.77
CA ALA A 11 -39.21 0.01 4.18
C ALA A 11 -39.41 1.39 4.83
N ILE A 12 -39.21 2.48 4.12
CA ILE A 12 -39.43 3.85 4.61
C ILE A 12 -40.92 4.13 4.82
N HIS A 13 -41.79 3.60 3.98
CA HIS A 13 -43.23 3.85 4.02
C HIS A 13 -44.02 2.82 4.87
N THR A 14 -43.33 1.87 5.44
CA THR A 14 -43.93 0.79 6.26
C THR A 14 -43.59 0.98 7.74
N SER A 15 -44.48 0.60 8.66
CA SER A 15 -44.14 0.68 10.07
C SER A 15 -43.03 -0.26 10.46
N LEU A 16 -42.22 0.12 11.46
CA LEU A 16 -41.08 -0.70 11.94
C LEU A 16 -41.51 -2.14 12.24
N ASN A 17 -42.64 -2.34 12.89
CA ASN A 17 -43.14 -3.68 13.25
C ASN A 17 -43.51 -4.52 12.04
N GLU A 18 -44.06 -3.94 10.99
CA GLU A 18 -44.36 -4.63 9.73
C GLU A 18 -43.07 -4.96 9.00
N THR A 19 -42.07 -4.05 8.98
CA THR A 19 -40.76 -4.29 8.38
C THR A 19 -40.03 -5.43 9.10
N LEU A 20 -39.97 -5.42 10.43
CA LEU A 20 -39.40 -6.51 11.23
C LEU A 20 -40.08 -7.85 10.95
N SER A 21 -41.42 -7.86 10.87
CA SER A 21 -42.19 -9.06 10.55
C SER A 21 -41.93 -9.58 9.13
N PHE A 22 -41.77 -8.68 8.18
CA PHE A 22 -41.43 -9.04 6.77
C PHE A 22 -40.09 -9.76 6.69
N TYR A 23 -39.07 -9.26 7.38
CA TYR A 23 -37.72 -9.89 7.42
C TYR A 23 -37.63 -11.02 8.48
N LYS A 24 -38.71 -11.35 9.15
CA LYS A 24 -38.79 -12.39 10.23
C LYS A 24 -37.74 -12.19 11.32
N THR A 25 -37.47 -10.95 11.69
CA THR A 25 -36.56 -10.55 12.74
C THR A 25 -37.27 -9.84 13.89
N SER A 26 -36.53 -9.56 14.97
CA SER A 26 -37.02 -8.81 16.13
C SER A 26 -35.94 -7.86 16.65
N LEU A 27 -36.28 -6.96 17.58
CA LEU A 27 -35.29 -6.07 18.20
C LEU A 27 -34.18 -6.82 18.98
N THR A 28 -34.41 -8.11 19.30
CA THR A 28 -33.38 -9.00 19.87
C THR A 28 -32.50 -9.68 18.82
N GLY A 29 -32.75 -9.41 17.53
CA GLY A 29 -31.98 -9.96 16.41
C GLY A 29 -32.44 -11.32 15.95
N LEU A 30 -31.71 -11.89 15.00
CA LEU A 30 -31.96 -13.20 14.39
C LEU A 30 -31.42 -14.34 15.24
N THR A 31 -32.01 -15.53 15.08
CA THR A 31 -31.45 -16.81 15.56
C THR A 31 -30.47 -17.37 14.51
N GLU A 32 -29.58 -18.31 14.87
CA GLU A 32 -28.58 -18.89 13.98
C GLU A 32 -29.24 -19.62 12.78
N GLU A 33 -30.36 -20.31 12.99
CA GLU A 33 -31.13 -20.94 11.91
C GLU A 33 -31.71 -19.91 10.92
N GLN A 34 -32.13 -18.73 11.42
CA GLN A 34 -32.62 -17.65 10.57
C GLN A 34 -31.48 -16.99 9.78
N VAL A 35 -30.31 -16.88 10.37
CA VAL A 35 -29.10 -16.37 9.69
C VAL A 35 -28.74 -17.24 8.49
N GLU A 36 -28.65 -18.58 8.66
CA GLU A 36 -28.36 -19.49 7.54
C GLU A 36 -29.42 -19.38 6.44
N LYS A 37 -30.69 -19.35 6.82
CA LYS A 37 -31.78 -19.23 5.85
C LYS A 37 -31.76 -17.90 5.10
N ASN A 38 -31.42 -16.80 5.77
CA ASN A 38 -31.33 -15.50 5.13
C ASN A 38 -30.08 -15.40 4.25
N ARG A 39 -28.97 -16.05 4.61
CA ARG A 39 -27.78 -16.20 3.78
C ARG A 39 -28.09 -16.95 2.47
N ASP A 40 -28.87 -18.04 2.53
CA ASP A 40 -29.29 -18.79 1.33
C ASP A 40 -30.26 -17.98 0.43
N LEU A 41 -31.09 -17.10 1.03
CA LEU A 41 -32.09 -16.33 0.31
C LEU A 41 -31.55 -15.05 -0.32
N TYR A 42 -30.67 -14.32 0.35
CA TYR A 42 -30.21 -12.99 0.00
C TYR A 42 -28.71 -12.92 -0.33
N GLY A 43 -27.97 -14.03 -0.17
CA GLY A 43 -26.53 -14.08 -0.38
C GLY A 43 -25.70 -13.58 0.81
N GLU A 44 -24.40 -13.57 0.62
CA GLU A 44 -23.40 -13.05 1.58
C GLU A 44 -23.17 -11.55 1.36
N ASN A 45 -22.70 -10.85 2.38
CA ASN A 45 -22.41 -9.42 2.28
C ASN A 45 -21.05 -9.14 1.59
N THR A 46 -20.81 -9.80 0.47
CA THR A 46 -19.63 -9.62 -0.37
C THR A 46 -20.01 -8.92 -1.68
N ILE A 47 -19.24 -7.92 -2.10
CA ILE A 47 -19.39 -7.34 -3.44
C ILE A 47 -18.52 -8.14 -4.39
N THR A 48 -19.13 -8.63 -5.45
CA THR A 48 -18.42 -9.33 -6.52
C THR A 48 -17.61 -8.32 -7.32
N LYS A 49 -16.35 -8.10 -6.93
CA LYS A 49 -15.41 -7.31 -7.71
C LYS A 49 -15.20 -8.01 -9.03
N GLY A 50 -15.82 -7.55 -10.10
CA GLY A 50 -15.72 -8.04 -11.49
C GLY A 50 -15.72 -9.57 -11.60
N GLN A 51 -16.18 -10.17 -12.69
CA GLN A 51 -16.02 -11.61 -12.86
C GLN A 51 -14.53 -11.96 -12.71
N GLU A 52 -14.17 -12.80 -11.73
CA GLU A 52 -12.84 -13.42 -11.71
C GLU A 52 -12.56 -13.96 -13.10
N ASP A 53 -11.46 -13.50 -13.69
CA ASP A 53 -11.11 -13.92 -15.04
C ASP A 53 -11.09 -15.46 -15.11
N SER A 54 -11.88 -16.01 -15.98
CA SER A 54 -11.95 -17.46 -16.20
C SER A 54 -10.53 -18.00 -16.39
N ILE A 55 -10.25 -19.19 -15.83
CA ILE A 55 -8.95 -19.87 -16.00
C ILE A 55 -8.56 -19.95 -17.49
N LEU A 56 -9.54 -20.13 -18.38
CA LEU A 56 -9.32 -20.13 -19.83
C LEU A 56 -8.88 -18.77 -20.35
N LYS A 57 -9.42 -17.67 -19.83
CA LYS A 57 -9.00 -16.31 -20.18
C LYS A 57 -7.58 -16.05 -19.70
N LYS A 58 -7.24 -16.42 -18.47
CA LYS A 58 -5.87 -16.31 -17.92
C LYS A 58 -4.86 -17.12 -18.74
N ILE A 59 -5.19 -18.34 -19.13
CA ILE A 59 -4.34 -19.14 -20.03
C ILE A 59 -4.16 -18.44 -21.39
N TYR A 60 -5.25 -17.91 -21.96
CA TYR A 60 -5.19 -17.19 -23.23
C TYR A 60 -4.29 -15.96 -23.14
N GLU A 61 -4.45 -15.11 -22.13
CA GLU A 61 -3.67 -13.90 -21.92
C GLU A 61 -2.20 -14.21 -21.59
N SER A 62 -1.92 -15.31 -20.87
CA SER A 62 -0.56 -15.76 -20.60
C SER A 62 0.17 -16.28 -21.83
N ILE A 63 -0.56 -16.89 -22.79
CA ILE A 63 0.02 -17.45 -24.03
C ILE A 63 0.00 -16.41 -25.16
N ILE A 64 -1.08 -15.66 -25.33
CA ILE A 64 -1.27 -14.73 -26.44
C ILE A 64 -0.96 -13.31 -25.98
N ASN A 65 0.23 -12.83 -26.32
CA ASN A 65 0.67 -11.47 -26.12
C ASN A 65 1.40 -10.95 -27.36
N PRO A 66 1.70 -9.64 -27.48
CA PRO A 66 2.32 -9.10 -28.70
C PRO A 66 3.61 -9.83 -29.13
N PHE A 67 4.38 -10.34 -28.17
CA PHE A 67 5.67 -11.01 -28.44
C PHE A 67 5.47 -12.43 -28.93
N THR A 68 4.61 -13.21 -28.27
CA THR A 68 4.29 -14.56 -28.72
C THR A 68 3.58 -14.57 -30.08
N ILE A 69 2.82 -13.51 -30.41
CA ILE A 69 2.25 -13.33 -31.76
C ILE A 69 3.37 -13.18 -32.79
N ILE A 70 4.40 -12.39 -32.53
CA ILE A 70 5.55 -12.25 -33.43
C ILE A 70 6.27 -13.60 -33.58
N LEU A 71 6.50 -14.34 -32.48
CA LEU A 71 7.09 -15.68 -32.53
C LEU A 71 6.25 -16.66 -33.36
N LEU A 72 4.93 -16.64 -33.22
CA LEU A 72 4.02 -17.46 -34.01
C LEU A 72 4.04 -17.05 -35.49
N VAL A 73 4.20 -15.75 -35.79
CA VAL A 73 4.40 -15.27 -37.18
C VAL A 73 5.73 -15.78 -37.73
N ILE A 74 6.82 -15.75 -36.98
CA ILE A 74 8.10 -16.33 -37.37
C ILE A 74 7.97 -17.85 -37.61
N ALA A 75 7.29 -18.59 -36.72
CA ALA A 75 7.02 -20.01 -36.88
C ALA A 75 6.22 -20.30 -38.16
N MET A 76 5.23 -19.46 -38.44
CA MET A 76 4.44 -19.59 -39.66
C MET A 76 5.27 -19.30 -40.93
N ILE A 77 6.08 -18.25 -40.94
CA ILE A 77 6.98 -17.97 -42.05
C ILE A 77 7.98 -19.12 -42.24
N SER A 78 8.60 -19.60 -41.17
CA SER A 78 9.49 -20.76 -41.18
C SER A 78 8.80 -22.03 -41.71
N MET A 79 7.55 -22.24 -41.33
CA MET A 79 6.76 -23.39 -41.86
C MET A 79 6.49 -23.28 -43.36
N VAL A 80 6.16 -22.08 -43.84
CA VAL A 80 5.97 -21.81 -45.25
C VAL A 80 7.28 -21.99 -46.03
N THR A 81 8.37 -21.48 -45.55
CA THR A 81 9.66 -21.54 -46.29
C THR A 81 10.31 -22.89 -46.23
N ASN A 82 10.35 -23.56 -45.07
CA ASN A 82 11.12 -24.79 -44.87
C ASN A 82 10.28 -26.05 -45.13
N VAL A 83 8.96 -25.94 -45.30
CA VAL A 83 8.10 -27.10 -45.58
C VAL A 83 7.34 -26.90 -46.88
N TRP A 84 6.60 -25.82 -47.09
CA TRP A 84 5.73 -25.66 -48.26
C TRP A 84 6.49 -25.25 -49.51
N LEU A 85 7.52 -24.39 -49.38
CA LEU A 85 8.34 -23.93 -50.50
C LEU A 85 9.65 -24.73 -50.62
N ALA A 86 9.91 -25.67 -49.72
CA ALA A 86 11.09 -26.54 -49.76
C ALA A 86 11.07 -27.46 -50.99
N LYS A 87 12.24 -27.83 -51.49
CA LYS A 87 12.35 -28.84 -52.54
C LYS A 87 11.89 -30.19 -52.01
N PRO A 88 11.20 -31.02 -52.84
CA PRO A 88 10.75 -32.35 -52.45
C PRO A 88 11.90 -33.18 -51.83
N GLY A 89 11.69 -33.67 -50.59
CA GLY A 89 12.69 -34.42 -49.83
C GLY A 89 13.63 -33.58 -48.95
N GLN A 90 13.45 -32.27 -48.88
CA GLN A 90 14.19 -31.32 -48.01
C GLN A 90 13.28 -30.56 -47.04
N GLU A 91 12.05 -31.08 -46.85
CA GLU A 91 11.08 -30.44 -45.90
C GLU A 91 11.58 -30.62 -44.44
N ASP A 92 11.75 -29.48 -43.73
CA ASP A 92 12.16 -29.50 -42.35
C ASP A 92 11.28 -28.59 -41.45
N PRO A 93 10.30 -29.16 -40.72
CA PRO A 93 9.43 -28.41 -39.82
C PRO A 93 10.05 -28.12 -38.44
N THR A 94 11.27 -28.57 -38.19
CA THR A 94 11.89 -28.60 -36.86
C THR A 94 11.93 -27.21 -36.20
N THR A 95 12.35 -26.19 -36.92
CA THR A 95 12.41 -24.81 -36.41
C THR A 95 11.03 -24.29 -35.98
N SER A 96 10.02 -24.51 -36.80
CA SER A 96 8.64 -24.10 -36.49
C SER A 96 8.10 -24.81 -35.26
N ILE A 97 8.33 -26.12 -35.13
CA ILE A 97 7.91 -26.92 -33.98
C ILE A 97 8.60 -26.43 -32.70
N ILE A 98 9.91 -26.19 -32.77
CA ILE A 98 10.67 -25.72 -31.61
C ILE A 98 10.14 -24.38 -31.15
N ILE A 99 9.89 -23.42 -32.04
CA ILE A 99 9.34 -22.09 -31.67
C ILE A 99 7.99 -22.25 -30.98
N VAL A 100 7.08 -23.10 -31.50
CA VAL A 100 5.78 -23.35 -30.87
C VAL A 100 5.94 -23.97 -29.47
N VAL A 101 6.84 -24.93 -29.32
CA VAL A 101 7.13 -25.54 -28.01
C VAL A 101 7.69 -24.50 -27.02
N LEU A 102 8.59 -23.64 -27.46
CA LEU A 102 9.12 -22.56 -26.63
C LEU A 102 8.05 -21.54 -26.21
N VAL A 103 7.14 -21.19 -27.11
CA VAL A 103 5.96 -20.33 -26.79
C VAL A 103 5.08 -20.99 -25.72
N LEU A 104 4.83 -22.31 -25.84
CA LEU A 104 4.03 -23.04 -24.84
C LEU A 104 4.74 -23.13 -23.49
N ILE A 105 6.04 -23.36 -23.46
CA ILE A 105 6.85 -23.38 -22.23
C ILE A 105 6.83 -21.99 -21.57
N SER A 106 7.11 -20.94 -22.30
CA SER A 106 7.10 -19.54 -21.79
C SER A 106 5.73 -19.16 -21.25
N GLY A 107 4.65 -19.41 -22.02
CA GLY A 107 3.28 -19.17 -21.60
C GLY A 107 2.88 -19.99 -20.37
N GLY A 108 3.29 -21.26 -20.29
CA GLY A 108 3.05 -22.11 -19.13
C GLY A 108 3.74 -21.58 -17.84
N ILE A 109 4.98 -21.10 -17.95
CA ILE A 109 5.70 -20.50 -16.83
C ILE A 109 4.99 -19.22 -16.36
N ARG A 110 4.58 -18.34 -17.28
CA ARG A 110 3.81 -17.13 -16.94
C ARG A 110 2.51 -17.48 -16.22
N PHE A 111 1.74 -18.40 -16.75
CA PHE A 111 0.47 -18.84 -16.16
C PHE A 111 0.65 -19.34 -14.72
N VAL A 112 1.64 -20.21 -14.47
CA VAL A 112 1.93 -20.71 -13.12
C VAL A 112 2.34 -19.58 -12.17
N GLN A 113 3.13 -18.62 -12.63
CA GLN A 113 3.55 -17.46 -11.83
C GLN A 113 2.37 -16.53 -11.52
N GLU A 114 1.53 -16.23 -12.49
CA GLU A 114 0.34 -15.42 -12.33
C GLU A 114 -0.62 -16.03 -11.30
N LEU A 115 -0.89 -17.32 -11.40
CA LEU A 115 -1.69 -18.04 -10.39
C LEU A 115 -1.09 -17.99 -8.98
N ARG A 116 0.23 -18.05 -8.85
CA ARG A 116 0.90 -17.93 -7.55
C ARG A 116 0.80 -16.51 -6.98
N SER A 117 0.91 -15.51 -7.83
CA SER A 117 0.79 -14.10 -7.45
C SER A 117 -0.62 -13.77 -6.99
N ASP A 118 -1.64 -14.18 -7.76
CA ASP A 118 -3.05 -13.99 -7.42
C ASP A 118 -3.40 -14.64 -6.08
N LYS A 119 -2.95 -15.88 -5.86
CA LYS A 119 -3.13 -16.57 -4.57
C LYS A 119 -2.47 -15.83 -3.41
N ALA A 120 -1.28 -15.28 -3.62
CA ALA A 120 -0.59 -14.51 -2.59
C ALA A 120 -1.37 -13.24 -2.25
N ALA A 121 -1.83 -12.48 -3.25
CA ALA A 121 -2.63 -11.28 -3.08
C ALA A 121 -3.96 -11.57 -2.34
N THR A 122 -4.68 -12.63 -2.77
CA THR A 122 -5.94 -13.04 -2.13
C THR A 122 -5.75 -13.48 -0.67
N ASN A 123 -4.67 -14.21 -0.37
CA ASN A 123 -4.41 -14.63 1.01
C ASN A 123 -4.06 -13.45 1.93
N LEU A 124 -3.42 -12.41 1.40
CA LEU A 124 -3.07 -11.22 2.17
C LEU A 124 -4.30 -10.36 2.46
N SER A 125 -5.19 -10.17 1.49
CA SER A 125 -6.43 -9.42 1.70
C SER A 125 -7.33 -10.05 2.77
N LYS A 126 -7.30 -11.37 2.93
CA LYS A 126 -8.02 -12.11 3.99
C LYS A 126 -7.43 -11.96 5.39
N MET A 127 -6.23 -11.40 5.56
CA MET A 127 -5.64 -11.15 6.88
C MET A 127 -6.22 -9.92 7.58
N ILE A 128 -6.91 -9.06 6.83
CA ILE A 128 -7.56 -7.87 7.36
C ILE A 128 -9.07 -8.14 7.34
N VAL A 129 -9.66 -8.26 8.51
CA VAL A 129 -11.10 -8.50 8.67
C VAL A 129 -11.73 -7.23 9.23
N ASN A 130 -12.59 -6.58 8.47
CA ASN A 130 -13.45 -5.54 9.00
C ASN A 130 -14.61 -6.21 9.73
N THR A 131 -14.92 -5.74 10.95
CA THR A 131 -15.95 -6.31 11.81
C THR A 131 -17.13 -5.35 11.98
N ALA A 132 -18.29 -5.86 12.34
CA ALA A 132 -19.45 -5.06 12.72
C ALA A 132 -20.10 -5.64 13.98
N THR A 133 -20.60 -4.77 14.84
CA THR A 133 -21.32 -5.17 16.04
C THR A 133 -22.78 -5.45 15.70
N VAL A 134 -23.21 -6.71 15.84
CA VAL A 134 -24.59 -7.14 15.62
C VAL A 134 -25.27 -7.55 16.90
N ILE A 135 -26.60 -7.46 16.91
CA ILE A 135 -27.44 -8.04 17.95
C ILE A 135 -28.07 -9.32 17.39
N ARG A 136 -27.71 -10.47 17.95
CA ARG A 136 -28.35 -11.78 17.68
C ARG A 136 -28.75 -12.44 19.01
N GLU A 137 -29.94 -12.98 19.07
CA GLU A 137 -30.52 -13.59 20.31
C GLU A 137 -30.39 -12.72 21.55
N GLY A 138 -30.49 -11.38 21.40
CA GLY A 138 -30.39 -10.40 22.48
C GLY A 138 -28.95 -10.11 22.95
N GLN A 139 -27.95 -10.75 22.38
CA GLN A 139 -26.54 -10.52 22.70
C GLN A 139 -25.85 -9.66 21.61
N SER A 140 -24.98 -8.77 22.04
CA SER A 140 -24.12 -8.01 21.09
C SER A 140 -22.88 -8.85 20.76
N LEU A 141 -22.70 -9.16 19.50
CA LEU A 141 -21.60 -9.96 18.97
C LEU A 141 -20.83 -9.13 17.94
N GLU A 142 -19.53 -9.26 17.94
CA GLU A 142 -18.68 -8.70 16.90
C GLU A 142 -18.39 -9.79 15.86
N ILE A 143 -18.80 -9.56 14.61
CA ILE A 143 -18.65 -10.53 13.50
C ILE A 143 -18.02 -9.86 12.28
N ALA A 144 -17.46 -10.66 11.38
CA ALA A 144 -16.95 -10.14 10.10
C ALA A 144 -18.10 -9.50 9.30
N ILE A 145 -17.81 -8.38 8.61
CA ILE A 145 -18.80 -7.68 7.77
C ILE A 145 -19.35 -8.63 6.70
N GLU A 146 -18.54 -9.57 6.19
CA GLU A 146 -18.94 -10.56 5.20
C GLU A 146 -20.02 -11.54 5.72
N ASP A 147 -20.07 -11.77 7.05
CA ASP A 147 -21.02 -12.68 7.70
C ASP A 147 -22.38 -12.04 8.04
N LEU A 148 -22.54 -10.76 7.71
CA LEU A 148 -23.82 -10.05 7.86
C LEU A 148 -24.85 -10.55 6.86
N VAL A 149 -26.11 -10.65 7.32
CA VAL A 149 -27.23 -11.05 6.46
C VAL A 149 -28.38 -10.05 6.56
N VAL A 150 -29.25 -10.05 5.55
CA VAL A 150 -30.49 -9.26 5.58
C VAL A 150 -31.34 -9.67 6.79
N GLY A 151 -31.79 -8.70 7.58
CA GLY A 151 -32.56 -8.91 8.82
C GLY A 151 -31.72 -8.84 10.09
N ASP A 152 -30.39 -8.76 10.02
CA ASP A 152 -29.53 -8.48 11.18
C ASP A 152 -29.78 -7.06 11.72
N ILE A 153 -29.62 -6.90 13.04
CA ILE A 153 -29.64 -5.60 13.70
C ILE A 153 -28.21 -5.24 14.07
N VAL A 154 -27.71 -4.14 13.51
CA VAL A 154 -26.35 -3.63 13.75
C VAL A 154 -26.38 -2.43 14.69
N LYS A 155 -25.32 -2.29 15.48
CA LYS A 155 -25.00 -1.08 16.24
C LYS A 155 -23.91 -0.33 15.52
N LEU A 156 -24.10 0.97 15.37
CA LEU A 156 -23.18 1.88 14.72
C LEU A 156 -22.75 3.00 15.67
N SER A 157 -21.49 3.37 15.61
CA SER A 157 -20.88 4.44 16.42
C SER A 157 -19.96 5.28 15.54
N ALA A 158 -19.58 6.44 16.01
CA ALA A 158 -18.62 7.30 15.30
C ALA A 158 -17.32 6.54 14.96
N GLY A 159 -16.89 6.60 13.69
CA GLY A 159 -15.74 5.89 13.16
C GLY A 159 -16.06 4.60 12.43
N ASP A 160 -17.26 4.04 12.59
CA ASP A 160 -17.67 2.84 11.89
C ASP A 160 -17.96 3.14 10.42
N MET A 161 -17.63 2.21 9.55
CA MET A 161 -18.13 2.17 8.18
C MET A 161 -19.49 1.47 8.16
N ILE A 162 -20.45 2.04 7.44
CA ILE A 162 -21.78 1.42 7.28
C ILE A 162 -21.62 0.15 6.42
N PRO A 163 -21.88 -1.05 6.99
CA PRO A 163 -21.46 -2.31 6.37
C PRO A 163 -22.42 -2.83 5.28
N ALA A 164 -23.65 -2.30 5.24
CA ALA A 164 -24.72 -2.74 4.35
C ALA A 164 -25.73 -1.61 4.18
N ASP A 165 -26.76 -1.75 3.33
CA ASP A 165 -27.84 -0.75 3.28
C ASP A 165 -28.83 -0.99 4.42
N LEU A 166 -29.06 0.04 5.23
CA LEU A 166 -29.66 -0.03 6.55
C LEU A 166 -30.89 0.87 6.69
N LEU A 167 -31.84 0.43 7.51
CA LEU A 167 -32.94 1.24 8.03
C LEU A 167 -32.67 1.56 9.52
N LEU A 168 -32.62 2.84 9.86
CA LEU A 168 -32.37 3.30 11.22
C LEU A 168 -33.59 3.08 12.13
N ILE A 169 -33.37 2.29 13.19
CA ILE A 169 -34.38 1.98 14.22
C ILE A 169 -34.32 3.00 15.37
N GLU A 170 -33.09 3.27 15.83
CA GLU A 170 -32.75 4.25 16.85
C GLU A 170 -31.57 5.09 16.35
N SER A 171 -31.62 6.40 16.55
CA SER A 171 -30.49 7.31 16.22
C SER A 171 -30.39 8.41 17.28
N ARG A 172 -29.14 8.81 17.59
CA ARG A 172 -28.81 9.92 18.49
C ARG A 172 -27.69 10.72 17.88
N ASP A 173 -27.99 11.93 17.42
CA ASP A 173 -27.06 12.86 16.77
C ASP A 173 -26.17 12.16 15.73
N PHE A 174 -26.83 11.35 14.88
CA PHE A 174 -26.18 10.43 13.97
C PHE A 174 -25.93 11.10 12.63
N PHE A 175 -24.69 11.49 12.41
CA PHE A 175 -24.22 12.14 11.19
C PHE A 175 -23.39 11.18 10.35
N VAL A 176 -23.68 11.15 9.05
CA VAL A 176 -23.04 10.25 8.08
C VAL A 176 -22.46 11.05 6.92
N GLN A 177 -21.24 10.74 6.52
CA GLN A 177 -20.64 11.26 5.31
C GLN A 177 -20.94 10.33 4.14
N GLN A 178 -21.63 10.86 3.12
CA GLN A 178 -22.08 10.11 1.94
C GLN A 178 -21.30 10.46 0.67
N SER A 179 -20.12 11.08 0.79
CA SER A 179 -19.34 11.56 -0.36
C SER A 179 -19.03 10.50 -1.42
N GLY A 180 -18.90 9.24 -1.03
CA GLY A 180 -18.69 8.11 -1.96
C GLY A 180 -19.89 7.82 -2.89
N LEU A 181 -21.10 8.26 -2.50
CA LEU A 181 -22.34 8.04 -3.27
C LEU A 181 -22.88 9.33 -3.91
N THR A 182 -22.74 10.46 -3.22
CA THR A 182 -23.32 11.75 -3.65
C THR A 182 -22.28 12.69 -4.27
N GLY A 183 -21.00 12.49 -3.99
CA GLY A 183 -19.92 13.44 -4.32
C GLY A 183 -19.84 14.66 -3.37
N GLU A 184 -20.81 14.83 -2.45
CA GLU A 184 -20.84 15.94 -1.48
C GLU A 184 -20.03 15.56 -0.23
N SER A 185 -19.20 16.50 0.24
CA SER A 185 -18.33 16.26 1.40
C SER A 185 -19.00 16.53 2.75
N ASP A 186 -20.13 17.23 2.74
CA ASP A 186 -20.83 17.60 3.96
C ASP A 186 -21.45 16.37 4.64
N SER A 187 -21.43 16.37 5.97
CA SER A 187 -22.08 15.34 6.76
C SER A 187 -23.58 15.57 6.83
N VAL A 188 -24.36 14.51 6.66
CA VAL A 188 -25.82 14.54 6.64
C VAL A 188 -26.35 13.89 7.93
N GLU A 189 -27.25 14.58 8.63
CA GLU A 189 -27.96 14.01 9.77
C GLU A 189 -28.92 12.93 9.30
N LYS A 190 -28.88 11.78 9.97
CA LYS A 190 -29.78 10.65 9.73
C LYS A 190 -30.61 10.34 10.97
N LEU A 191 -31.91 10.23 10.80
CA LEU A 191 -32.89 10.09 11.88
C LEU A 191 -33.50 8.68 11.90
N ALA A 192 -33.86 8.21 13.07
CA ALA A 192 -34.63 6.98 13.16
C ALA A 192 -35.99 7.08 12.43
N LEU A 193 -36.47 5.96 11.89
CA LEU A 193 -37.73 5.91 11.14
C LEU A 193 -38.91 6.58 11.90
N SER A 194 -38.92 6.48 13.23
CA SER A 194 -39.96 7.10 14.09
C SER A 194 -39.86 8.62 14.23
N LYS A 195 -38.73 9.21 13.87
CA LYS A 195 -38.42 10.66 13.96
C LYS A 195 -38.30 11.34 12.61
N MET A 196 -38.48 10.62 11.51
CA MET A 196 -38.33 11.13 10.15
C MET A 196 -39.32 12.29 9.89
N SER A 197 -38.81 13.41 9.40
CA SER A 197 -39.59 14.62 9.18
C SER A 197 -40.19 14.72 7.78
N GLN A 198 -39.62 14.07 6.79
CA GLN A 198 -40.05 14.09 5.39
C GLN A 198 -40.47 12.71 4.88
N SER A 199 -41.57 12.64 4.15
CA SER A 199 -42.09 11.41 3.56
C SER A 199 -41.90 11.32 2.02
N ASN A 200 -41.53 12.41 1.34
CA ASN A 200 -41.28 12.47 -0.09
C ASN A 200 -39.86 12.95 -0.35
N PHE A 201 -39.08 12.14 -1.06
CA PHE A 201 -37.70 12.40 -1.45
C PHE A 201 -37.56 12.31 -2.97
N ASP A 202 -36.73 13.14 -3.56
CA ASP A 202 -36.40 13.03 -4.99
C ASP A 202 -35.44 11.86 -5.24
N SER A 203 -34.63 11.52 -4.23
CA SER A 203 -33.68 10.39 -4.25
C SER A 203 -33.73 9.59 -2.93
N LEU A 204 -33.55 8.26 -2.97
CA LEU A 204 -33.42 7.41 -1.78
C LEU A 204 -32.21 7.82 -0.92
N LEU A 205 -31.18 8.44 -1.49
CA LEU A 205 -29.98 8.91 -0.77
C LEU A 205 -30.31 10.07 0.21
N GLU A 206 -31.37 10.83 -0.07
CA GLU A 206 -31.84 11.93 0.78
C GLU A 206 -32.68 11.47 1.96
N ALA A 207 -33.13 10.19 1.93
CA ALA A 207 -33.99 9.67 2.99
C ALA A 207 -33.27 9.67 4.35
N GLU A 208 -33.83 10.36 5.33
CA GLU A 208 -33.27 10.54 6.66
C GLU A 208 -33.11 9.21 7.41
N ALA A 209 -34.00 8.25 7.15
CA ALA A 209 -34.02 6.95 7.85
C ALA A 209 -33.18 5.87 7.19
N LEU A 210 -32.54 6.14 6.05
CA LEU A 210 -31.68 5.19 5.36
C LEU A 210 -30.19 5.57 5.51
N ALA A 211 -29.38 4.57 5.73
CA ALA A 211 -27.92 4.67 5.69
C ALA A 211 -27.37 3.59 4.73
N PHE A 212 -26.37 3.92 3.94
CA PHE A 212 -25.94 3.15 2.80
C PHE A 212 -24.53 2.58 2.98
N ARG A 213 -24.30 1.41 2.44
CA ARG A 213 -22.97 0.75 2.45
C ARG A 213 -21.89 1.67 1.88
N GLY A 214 -20.70 1.63 2.51
CA GLY A 214 -19.52 2.40 2.07
C GLY A 214 -19.57 3.88 2.44
N THR A 215 -20.55 4.31 3.24
CA THR A 215 -20.57 5.61 3.88
C THR A 215 -20.07 5.51 5.33
N ASN A 216 -19.62 6.61 5.92
CA ASN A 216 -18.92 6.61 7.20
C ASN A 216 -19.71 7.38 8.26
N VAL A 217 -19.73 6.84 9.49
CA VAL A 217 -20.32 7.52 10.64
C VAL A 217 -19.32 8.54 11.18
N ILE A 218 -19.70 9.82 11.14
CA ILE A 218 -18.87 10.92 11.63
C ILE A 218 -19.09 11.17 13.12
N SER A 219 -20.35 11.17 13.55
CA SER A 219 -20.71 11.39 14.95
C SER A 219 -21.95 10.62 15.35
N GLY A 220 -22.19 10.52 16.64
CA GLY A 220 -23.38 9.90 17.23
C GLY A 220 -23.36 8.37 17.25
N SER A 221 -24.55 7.80 17.46
CA SER A 221 -24.75 6.35 17.50
C SER A 221 -26.13 5.96 16.96
N ALA A 222 -26.21 4.75 16.38
CA ALA A 222 -27.48 4.24 15.87
C ALA A 222 -27.62 2.72 16.07
N LYS A 223 -28.88 2.24 16.08
CA LYS A 223 -29.25 0.86 15.83
C LYS A 223 -30.02 0.78 14.51
N ALA A 224 -29.66 -0.16 13.65
CA ALA A 224 -30.23 -0.25 12.32
C ALA A 224 -30.49 -1.68 11.89
N LEU A 225 -31.50 -1.86 11.04
CA LEU A 225 -31.86 -3.13 10.41
C LEU A 225 -31.24 -3.23 9.02
N ILE A 226 -30.55 -4.33 8.72
CA ILE A 226 -30.00 -4.59 7.37
C ILE A 226 -31.13 -4.93 6.41
N LEU A 227 -31.21 -4.16 5.31
CA LEU A 227 -32.20 -4.33 4.24
C LEU A 227 -31.64 -4.96 2.98
N ALA A 228 -30.35 -4.69 2.65
CA ALA A 228 -29.66 -5.24 1.52
C ALA A 228 -28.18 -5.47 1.82
N VAL A 229 -27.60 -6.52 1.25
CA VAL A 229 -26.21 -6.97 1.44
C VAL A 229 -25.51 -7.18 0.10
N GLY A 230 -24.20 -7.11 0.07
CA GLY A 230 -23.34 -7.44 -1.06
C GLY A 230 -23.68 -6.67 -2.33
N ASP A 231 -23.82 -7.39 -3.41
CA ASP A 231 -24.12 -6.84 -4.76
C ASP A 231 -25.49 -6.17 -4.83
N ASP A 232 -26.39 -6.52 -3.93
CA ASP A 232 -27.74 -5.96 -3.84
C ASP A 232 -27.77 -4.58 -3.14
N THR A 233 -26.65 -4.04 -2.64
CA THR A 233 -26.59 -2.69 -2.06
C THR A 233 -26.51 -1.61 -3.13
N MET A 234 -26.86 -0.36 -2.77
CA MET A 234 -26.72 0.78 -3.69
C MET A 234 -25.29 0.93 -4.20
N MET A 235 -24.29 0.70 -3.34
CA MET A 235 -22.87 0.72 -3.72
C MET A 235 -22.52 -0.46 -4.62
N GLY A 236 -23.06 -1.66 -4.37
CA GLY A 236 -22.88 -2.84 -5.21
C GLY A 236 -23.42 -2.62 -6.64
N GLU A 237 -24.59 -2.00 -6.80
CA GLU A 237 -25.12 -1.63 -8.12
C GLU A 237 -24.21 -0.65 -8.87
N ILE A 238 -23.60 0.31 -8.16
CA ILE A 238 -22.67 1.28 -8.74
C ILE A 238 -21.36 0.58 -9.15
N GLU A 239 -20.75 -0.25 -8.29
CA GLU A 239 -19.52 -0.96 -8.60
C GLU A 239 -19.65 -1.93 -9.79
N GLN A 240 -20.80 -2.58 -9.95
CA GLN A 240 -21.05 -3.41 -11.14
C GLN A 240 -21.12 -2.63 -12.44
N THR A 241 -21.54 -1.36 -12.40
CA THR A 241 -21.67 -0.49 -13.58
C THR A 241 -20.41 0.31 -13.90
N LEU A 242 -19.57 0.57 -12.90
CA LEU A 242 -18.29 1.23 -13.08
C LEU A 242 -17.26 0.17 -13.52
N ASN A 243 -16.91 0.18 -14.82
CA ASN A 243 -15.61 -0.34 -15.25
C ASN A 243 -14.57 0.54 -14.55
N THR A 244 -14.01 0.06 -13.46
CA THR A 244 -12.97 0.76 -12.70
C THR A 244 -11.75 0.98 -13.58
N TYR A 245 -11.66 2.17 -14.17
CA TYR A 245 -10.40 2.69 -14.65
C TYR A 245 -9.64 3.17 -13.41
N ASP A 246 -8.82 2.30 -12.84
CA ASP A 246 -7.82 2.73 -11.87
C ASP A 246 -6.82 3.65 -12.59
N GLU A 247 -6.63 4.85 -12.08
CA GLU A 247 -5.56 5.72 -12.58
C GLU A 247 -4.21 5.02 -12.38
N PRO A 248 -3.37 4.97 -13.44
CA PRO A 248 -2.08 4.30 -13.33
C PRO A 248 -1.21 4.98 -12.26
N THR A 249 -0.64 4.19 -11.38
CA THR A 249 0.27 4.64 -10.33
C THR A 249 1.51 5.33 -10.91
N SER A 250 2.26 6.07 -10.10
CA SER A 250 3.54 6.67 -10.52
C SER A 250 4.50 5.62 -11.06
N PHE A 251 4.54 4.46 -10.44
CA PHE A 251 5.33 3.32 -10.89
C PHE A 251 4.89 2.79 -12.26
N GLU A 252 3.60 2.58 -12.48
CA GLU A 252 3.08 2.10 -13.77
C GLU A 252 3.36 3.08 -14.90
N ARG A 253 3.27 4.39 -14.64
CA ARG A 253 3.64 5.44 -15.60
C ARG A 253 5.12 5.37 -15.98
N GLU A 254 6.01 5.21 -15.01
CA GLU A 254 7.46 5.08 -15.25
C GLU A 254 7.80 3.76 -15.97
N MET A 255 7.15 2.66 -15.61
CA MET A 255 7.32 1.37 -16.30
C MET A 255 6.85 1.41 -17.75
N ASN A 256 5.74 2.08 -18.03
CA ASN A 256 5.29 2.34 -19.39
C ASN A 256 6.30 3.19 -20.18
N SER A 257 6.93 4.17 -19.53
CA SER A 257 7.99 4.99 -20.13
C SER A 257 9.21 4.14 -20.55
N ILE A 258 9.62 3.19 -19.69
CA ILE A 258 10.72 2.25 -20.01
C ILE A 258 10.32 1.33 -21.17
N SER A 259 9.12 0.78 -21.15
CA SER A 259 8.60 -0.07 -22.23
C SER A 259 8.59 0.68 -23.57
N TRP A 260 8.13 1.95 -23.57
CA TRP A 260 8.15 2.80 -24.75
C TRP A 260 9.56 3.13 -25.24
N LEU A 261 10.53 3.29 -24.31
CA LEU A 261 11.94 3.46 -24.68
C LEU A 261 12.45 2.26 -25.49
N LEU A 262 12.17 1.04 -24.99
CA LEU A 262 12.59 -0.20 -25.66
C LEU A 262 11.89 -0.42 -27.00
N ILE A 263 10.59 -0.13 -27.09
CA ILE A 263 9.83 -0.19 -28.35
C ILE A 263 10.40 0.78 -29.37
N ARG A 264 10.73 2.02 -28.99
CA ARG A 264 11.37 2.99 -29.90
C ARG A 264 12.73 2.49 -30.39
N LEU A 265 13.53 1.91 -29.49
CA LEU A 265 14.83 1.32 -29.85
C LEU A 265 14.64 0.18 -30.86
N MET A 266 13.69 -0.70 -30.64
CA MET A 266 13.33 -1.81 -31.54
C MET A 266 12.88 -1.28 -32.91
N LEU A 267 11.98 -0.30 -32.96
CA LEU A 267 11.49 0.30 -34.21
C LEU A 267 12.61 0.95 -35.09
N VAL A 268 13.70 1.38 -34.48
CA VAL A 268 14.85 1.91 -35.19
C VAL A 268 15.81 0.79 -35.60
N MET A 269 16.11 -0.14 -34.71
CA MET A 269 17.17 -1.13 -34.89
C MET A 269 16.76 -2.31 -35.80
N VAL A 270 15.50 -2.80 -35.71
CA VAL A 270 15.02 -3.92 -36.53
C VAL A 270 15.10 -3.61 -38.02
N PRO A 271 14.66 -2.42 -38.53
CA PRO A 271 14.90 -2.04 -39.95
C PRO A 271 16.37 -1.93 -40.32
N ILE A 272 17.23 -1.44 -39.43
CA ILE A 272 18.66 -1.33 -39.72
C ILE A 272 19.30 -2.73 -39.87
N VAL A 273 18.96 -3.66 -38.92
CA VAL A 273 19.43 -5.04 -38.98
C VAL A 273 18.92 -5.75 -40.25
N PHE A 274 17.65 -5.55 -40.59
CA PHE A 274 17.03 -6.08 -41.81
C PHE A 274 17.78 -5.63 -43.08
N LEU A 275 17.99 -4.31 -43.22
CA LEU A 275 18.67 -3.72 -44.39
C LEU A 275 20.12 -4.15 -44.43
N SER A 276 20.83 -4.14 -43.28
CA SER A 276 22.24 -4.54 -43.24
C SER A 276 22.45 -5.96 -43.72
N ASN A 277 21.70 -6.93 -43.14
CA ASN A 277 21.88 -8.33 -43.52
C ASN A 277 21.34 -8.62 -44.96
N GLY A 278 20.17 -8.04 -45.32
CA GLY A 278 19.63 -8.20 -46.67
C GLY A 278 20.57 -7.70 -47.80
N LEU A 279 21.32 -6.62 -47.53
CA LEU A 279 22.34 -6.08 -48.48
C LEU A 279 23.62 -6.91 -48.49
N THR A 280 24.01 -7.54 -47.36
CA THR A 280 25.24 -8.32 -47.24
C THR A 280 25.10 -9.73 -47.80
N ASP A 281 24.01 -10.44 -47.41
CA ASP A 281 23.80 -11.84 -47.79
C ASP A 281 22.96 -12.01 -49.07
N GLY A 282 22.16 -10.99 -49.42
CA GLY A 282 21.24 -11.04 -50.58
C GLY A 282 19.99 -11.86 -50.35
N ASP A 283 19.85 -12.58 -49.21
CA ASP A 283 18.62 -13.31 -48.84
C ASP A 283 17.74 -12.44 -47.91
N TRP A 284 16.83 -11.69 -48.53
CA TRP A 284 15.89 -10.80 -47.84
C TRP A 284 14.92 -11.53 -46.92
N LEU A 285 14.62 -12.80 -47.20
CA LEU A 285 13.69 -13.57 -46.36
C LEU A 285 14.37 -13.99 -45.06
N GLU A 286 15.58 -14.54 -45.13
CA GLU A 286 16.39 -14.89 -43.96
C GLU A 286 16.73 -13.68 -43.13
N ALA A 287 17.14 -12.55 -43.78
CA ALA A 287 17.34 -11.27 -43.11
C ALA A 287 16.09 -10.76 -42.38
N GLY A 288 14.90 -10.98 -42.98
CA GLY A 288 13.60 -10.60 -42.35
C GLY A 288 13.28 -11.44 -41.10
N VAL A 289 13.42 -12.75 -41.18
CA VAL A 289 13.21 -13.66 -40.04
C VAL A 289 14.19 -13.36 -38.92
N PHE A 290 15.47 -13.12 -39.26
CA PHE A 290 16.50 -12.75 -38.31
C PHE A 290 16.22 -11.42 -37.64
N ALA A 291 15.89 -10.37 -38.41
CA ALA A 291 15.55 -9.06 -37.84
C ALA A 291 14.32 -9.09 -36.92
N LEU A 292 13.29 -9.87 -37.24
CA LEU A 292 12.15 -10.11 -36.37
C LEU A 292 12.55 -10.85 -35.09
N SER A 293 13.45 -11.85 -35.20
CA SER A 293 13.95 -12.59 -34.02
C SER A 293 14.77 -11.70 -33.11
N VAL A 294 15.56 -10.78 -33.65
CA VAL A 294 16.26 -9.74 -32.93
C VAL A 294 15.27 -8.82 -32.23
N GLY A 295 14.19 -8.41 -32.90
CA GLY A 295 13.12 -7.59 -32.30
C GLY A 295 12.47 -8.26 -31.08
N VAL A 296 12.19 -9.55 -31.19
CA VAL A 296 11.66 -10.34 -30.03
C VAL A 296 12.67 -10.38 -28.89
N GLY A 297 13.95 -10.68 -29.18
CA GLY A 297 14.98 -10.76 -28.15
C GLY A 297 15.28 -9.43 -27.44
N LEU A 298 14.87 -8.29 -28.02
CA LEU A 298 15.02 -6.95 -27.40
C LEU A 298 13.96 -6.63 -26.35
N THR A 299 12.85 -7.34 -26.37
CA THR A 299 11.75 -7.07 -25.47
C THR A 299 11.89 -7.90 -24.20
N PRO A 300 11.91 -7.25 -23.01
CA PRO A 300 12.01 -7.98 -21.75
C PRO A 300 10.66 -8.63 -21.43
N GLU A 301 10.40 -9.79 -22.01
CA GLU A 301 9.13 -10.53 -21.88
C GLU A 301 8.79 -10.85 -20.40
N MET A 302 9.82 -11.11 -19.60
CA MET A 302 9.68 -11.49 -18.18
C MET A 302 9.60 -10.28 -17.23
N LEU A 303 9.68 -9.03 -17.73
CA LEU A 303 9.71 -7.84 -16.88
C LEU A 303 8.47 -7.71 -15.99
N PRO A 304 7.23 -7.76 -16.52
CA PRO A 304 6.04 -7.68 -15.67
C PRO A 304 5.99 -8.83 -14.63
N MET A 305 6.35 -10.04 -15.05
CA MET A 305 6.35 -11.22 -14.19
C MET A 305 7.35 -11.11 -13.03
N ILE A 306 8.57 -10.67 -13.28
CA ILE A 306 9.60 -10.54 -12.23
C ILE A 306 9.24 -9.42 -11.25
N ILE A 307 8.64 -8.34 -11.73
CA ILE A 307 8.11 -7.27 -10.90
C ILE A 307 7.02 -7.84 -9.96
N THR A 308 6.00 -8.48 -10.52
CA THR A 308 4.90 -9.06 -9.74
C THR A 308 5.38 -10.11 -8.76
N ALA A 309 6.33 -10.97 -9.17
CA ALA A 309 6.97 -11.95 -8.28
C ALA A 309 7.76 -11.28 -7.14
N SER A 310 8.43 -10.16 -7.41
CA SER A 310 9.15 -9.39 -6.39
C SER A 310 8.19 -8.76 -5.38
N LEU A 311 7.11 -8.17 -5.85
CA LEU A 311 6.06 -7.58 -5.00
C LEU A 311 5.35 -8.65 -4.17
N ALA A 312 4.94 -9.77 -4.78
CA ALA A 312 4.30 -10.88 -4.08
C ALA A 312 5.21 -11.50 -3.02
N LYS A 313 6.49 -11.70 -3.33
CA LYS A 313 7.46 -12.18 -2.33
C LYS A 313 7.63 -11.15 -1.20
N GLY A 314 7.78 -9.87 -1.54
CA GLY A 314 7.93 -8.79 -0.57
C GLY A 314 6.76 -8.74 0.39
N SER A 315 5.53 -8.77 -0.13
CA SER A 315 4.32 -8.73 0.70
C SER A 315 4.20 -9.94 1.63
N ILE A 316 4.59 -11.16 1.19
CA ILE A 316 4.63 -12.34 2.06
C ILE A 316 5.64 -12.19 3.20
N ILE A 317 6.82 -11.63 2.93
CA ILE A 317 7.83 -11.39 3.96
C ILE A 317 7.36 -10.31 4.92
N MET A 318 6.82 -9.20 4.41
CA MET A 318 6.26 -8.11 5.22
C MET A 318 5.12 -8.61 6.12
N ALA A 319 4.23 -9.46 5.63
CA ALA A 319 3.16 -10.04 6.43
C ALA A 319 3.70 -10.89 7.60
N LYS A 320 4.82 -11.60 7.42
CA LYS A 320 5.51 -12.32 8.52
C LYS A 320 6.10 -11.38 9.56
N GLU A 321 6.52 -10.18 9.14
CA GLU A 321 6.98 -9.10 10.01
C GLU A 321 5.82 -8.22 10.49
N LYS A 322 4.56 -8.69 10.34
CA LYS A 322 3.32 -8.03 10.79
C LYS A 322 2.97 -6.74 10.02
N VAL A 323 3.44 -6.59 8.81
CA VAL A 323 3.10 -5.51 7.89
C VAL A 323 2.25 -6.07 6.76
N VAL A 324 0.97 -5.79 6.73
CA VAL A 324 0.04 -6.25 5.69
C VAL A 324 -0.15 -5.16 4.64
N ILE A 325 0.08 -5.53 3.39
CA ILE A 325 -0.04 -4.64 2.24
C ILE A 325 -1.40 -4.84 1.58
N LYS A 326 -2.23 -3.81 1.54
CA LYS A 326 -3.53 -3.83 0.84
C LYS A 326 -3.36 -3.66 -0.68
N LYS A 327 -2.46 -2.75 -1.08
CA LYS A 327 -2.14 -2.49 -2.49
C LYS A 327 -0.68 -2.86 -2.76
N LEU A 328 -0.41 -3.85 -3.61
CA LEU A 328 0.95 -4.32 -3.87
C LEU A 328 1.91 -3.22 -4.32
N ASN A 329 1.41 -2.24 -5.08
CA ASN A 329 2.22 -1.12 -5.56
C ASN A 329 2.73 -0.22 -4.42
N ALA A 330 2.02 -0.15 -3.28
CA ALA A 330 2.46 0.61 -2.11
C ALA A 330 3.77 0.10 -1.48
N ILE A 331 4.19 -1.14 -1.77
CA ILE A 331 5.47 -1.68 -1.29
C ILE A 331 6.65 -0.81 -1.72
N GLN A 332 6.60 -0.30 -2.93
CA GLN A 332 7.68 0.49 -3.50
C GLN A 332 7.71 1.89 -2.91
N ASP A 333 6.53 2.51 -2.82
CA ASP A 333 6.39 3.84 -2.23
C ASP A 333 6.75 3.80 -0.74
N LEU A 334 6.40 2.72 -0.01
CA LEU A 334 6.83 2.47 1.37
C LEU A 334 8.37 2.46 1.49
N GLY A 335 9.07 1.80 0.57
CA GLY A 335 10.54 1.80 0.51
C GLY A 335 11.15 3.15 0.15
N ALA A 336 10.40 4.02 -0.55
CA ALA A 336 10.85 5.33 -1.01
C ALA A 336 10.58 6.45 0.00
N ILE A 337 9.84 6.20 1.09
CA ILE A 337 9.54 7.20 2.12
C ILE A 337 10.83 7.83 2.64
N ASP A 338 10.88 9.16 2.59
CA ASP A 338 11.93 10.00 3.19
C ASP A 338 11.39 10.88 4.34
N ILE A 339 10.07 11.11 4.38
CA ILE A 339 9.39 11.79 5.49
C ILE A 339 8.21 10.93 5.96
N LEU A 340 8.22 10.60 7.26
CA LEU A 340 7.10 9.95 7.93
C LEU A 340 6.36 10.99 8.76
N CYS A 341 5.12 11.29 8.39
CA CYS A 341 4.21 12.08 9.20
C CYS A 341 3.36 11.14 10.06
N THR A 342 3.18 11.46 11.32
CA THR A 342 2.37 10.63 12.24
C THR A 342 1.62 11.50 13.23
N ASP A 343 0.44 11.02 13.67
CA ASP A 343 -0.18 11.60 14.85
C ASP A 343 0.63 11.22 16.10
N LYS A 344 0.52 12.00 17.16
CA LYS A 344 1.17 11.75 18.43
C LYS A 344 0.47 10.63 19.20
N THR A 345 -0.85 10.76 19.38
CA THR A 345 -1.67 9.93 20.26
C THR A 345 -1.82 8.52 19.68
N GLY A 346 -1.58 7.52 20.55
CA GLY A 346 -1.67 6.12 20.16
C GLY A 346 -0.54 5.62 19.25
N THR A 347 0.22 6.48 18.59
CA THR A 347 1.38 6.09 17.77
C THR A 347 2.69 6.21 18.55
N LEU A 348 3.02 7.39 19.04
CA LEU A 348 4.20 7.61 19.91
C LEU A 348 3.91 7.26 21.35
N THR A 349 2.65 7.38 21.77
CA THR A 349 2.20 7.13 23.14
C THR A 349 1.49 5.79 23.24
N GLN A 350 1.36 5.29 24.48
CA GLN A 350 0.68 4.03 24.78
C GLN A 350 -0.83 4.17 24.49
N ASP A 351 -1.51 3.05 24.24
CA ASP A 351 -2.98 3.02 24.12
C ASP A 351 -3.67 3.04 25.50
N GLU A 352 -2.94 3.46 26.51
CA GLU A 352 -3.43 3.56 27.89
C GLU A 352 -3.15 4.97 28.40
N ILE A 353 -4.20 5.70 28.73
CA ILE A 353 -4.12 7.01 29.37
C ILE A 353 -4.35 6.81 30.86
N VAL A 354 -3.52 7.45 31.67
CA VAL A 354 -3.66 7.38 33.15
C VAL A 354 -4.18 8.71 33.66
N LEU A 355 -5.29 8.70 34.42
CA LEU A 355 -5.71 9.89 35.17
C LEU A 355 -4.81 10.06 36.38
N GLU A 356 -3.91 11.07 36.31
CA GLU A 356 -2.92 11.34 37.36
C GLU A 356 -3.56 12.15 38.49
N TYR A 357 -4.20 13.28 38.18
CA TYR A 357 -4.72 14.21 39.15
C TYR A 357 -6.14 14.71 38.82
N PRO A 358 -7.15 14.49 39.70
CA PRO A 358 -8.38 15.27 39.72
C PRO A 358 -8.16 16.53 40.58
N LEU A 359 -8.23 17.72 39.98
CA LEU A 359 -7.84 18.98 40.58
C LEU A 359 -9.03 19.96 40.62
N ASP A 360 -9.13 20.73 41.70
CA ASP A 360 -10.05 21.86 41.79
C ASP A 360 -9.53 23.07 40.99
N ILE A 361 -10.20 24.22 41.12
CA ILE A 361 -9.87 25.45 40.40
C ILE A 361 -8.51 26.09 40.81
N HIS A 362 -7.94 25.72 41.97
CA HIS A 362 -6.67 26.18 42.50
C HIS A 362 -5.53 25.16 42.34
N GLY A 363 -5.79 23.98 41.72
CA GLY A 363 -4.82 22.93 41.51
C GLY A 363 -4.65 21.97 42.68
N ASP A 364 -5.52 21.99 43.68
CA ASP A 364 -5.53 21.04 44.77
C ASP A 364 -6.36 19.77 44.43
N LEU A 365 -5.98 18.62 45.01
CA LEU A 365 -6.68 17.36 44.76
C LEU A 365 -8.11 17.40 45.28
N ASP A 366 -9.11 17.18 44.39
CA ASP A 366 -10.53 17.17 44.75
C ASP A 366 -11.28 15.99 44.12
N LEU A 367 -11.78 15.09 44.99
CA LEU A 367 -12.57 13.92 44.56
C LEU A 367 -13.98 14.29 44.08
N SER A 368 -14.47 15.51 44.33
CA SER A 368 -15.77 15.96 43.80
C SER A 368 -15.70 16.16 42.28
N VAL A 369 -14.55 16.59 41.73
CA VAL A 369 -14.28 16.66 40.31
C VAL A 369 -14.28 15.25 39.69
N LEU A 370 -13.61 14.28 40.33
CA LEU A 370 -13.57 12.89 39.89
C LEU A 370 -14.98 12.26 39.90
N ARG A 371 -15.80 12.51 40.95
CA ARG A 371 -17.19 12.05 41.03
C ARG A 371 -18.01 12.53 39.83
N ARG A 372 -17.96 13.82 39.50
CA ARG A 372 -18.73 14.37 38.37
C ARG A 372 -18.21 13.83 37.03
N ALA A 373 -16.92 13.76 36.86
CA ALA A 373 -16.32 13.17 35.66
C ALA A 373 -16.72 11.70 35.48
N TYR A 374 -16.77 10.93 36.57
CA TYR A 374 -17.26 9.54 36.54
C TYR A 374 -18.69 9.45 36.03
N LEU A 375 -19.62 10.29 36.52
CA LEU A 375 -21.00 10.31 36.08
C LEU A 375 -21.08 10.54 34.58
N ASN A 376 -20.34 11.50 34.08
CA ASN A 376 -20.29 11.76 32.64
C ASN A 376 -19.74 10.57 31.87
N SER A 377 -18.61 9.99 32.28
CA SER A 377 -17.96 8.89 31.58
C SER A 377 -18.69 7.55 31.71
N TYR A 378 -19.36 7.31 32.80
CA TYR A 378 -20.08 6.05 33.04
C TYR A 378 -21.40 5.98 32.28
N PHE A 379 -22.20 7.06 32.30
CA PHE A 379 -23.54 7.11 31.76
C PHE A 379 -23.59 7.48 30.26
N GLN A 380 -22.47 7.87 29.64
CA GLN A 380 -22.45 8.07 28.20
C GLN A 380 -22.72 6.78 27.43
N THR A 381 -23.42 6.87 26.31
CA THR A 381 -23.59 5.75 25.36
C THR A 381 -22.51 5.78 24.27
N GLY A 382 -22.15 4.60 23.75
CA GLY A 382 -21.11 4.46 22.72
C GLY A 382 -19.80 3.87 23.25
N LEU A 383 -18.77 3.86 22.43
CA LEU A 383 -17.44 3.38 22.80
C LEU A 383 -16.79 4.38 23.77
N LYS A 384 -16.53 3.93 25.00
CA LYS A 384 -15.76 4.71 25.98
C LYS A 384 -14.33 4.88 25.50
N ASN A 385 -13.91 6.11 25.31
CA ASN A 385 -12.55 6.43 24.91
C ASN A 385 -11.54 6.13 26.06
N LEU A 386 -10.26 6.25 25.76
CA LEU A 386 -9.20 5.94 26.74
C LEU A 386 -9.28 6.81 28.01
N MET A 387 -9.67 8.09 27.88
CA MET A 387 -9.82 8.99 29.03
C MET A 387 -11.01 8.60 29.91
N ASP A 388 -12.13 8.17 29.30
CA ASP A 388 -13.30 7.66 30.02
C ASP A 388 -12.94 6.42 30.83
N ARG A 389 -12.20 5.49 30.21
CA ARG A 389 -11.71 4.28 30.91
C ARG A 389 -10.79 4.64 32.08
N ALA A 390 -9.90 5.62 31.87
CA ALA A 390 -9.00 6.10 32.92
C ALA A 390 -9.78 6.73 34.09
N ILE A 391 -10.83 7.53 33.83
CA ILE A 391 -11.69 8.13 34.86
C ILE A 391 -12.41 7.02 35.64
N ILE A 392 -13.04 6.05 34.94
CA ILE A 392 -13.77 4.96 35.56
C ILE A 392 -12.83 4.11 36.43
N SER A 393 -11.68 3.67 35.86
CA SER A 393 -10.70 2.85 36.59
C SER A 393 -10.14 3.55 37.81
N ARG A 394 -9.82 4.86 37.71
CA ARG A 394 -9.36 5.66 38.84
C ARG A 394 -10.43 5.78 39.92
N THR A 395 -11.67 6.04 39.52
CA THR A 395 -12.79 6.16 40.45
C THR A 395 -13.09 4.85 41.21
N GLU A 396 -13.10 3.71 40.51
CA GLU A 396 -13.30 2.37 41.13
C GLU A 396 -12.16 2.03 42.13
N LYS A 397 -10.94 2.49 41.87
CA LYS A 397 -9.82 2.31 42.79
C LYS A 397 -9.99 3.16 44.04
N GLU A 398 -10.30 4.46 43.89
CA GLU A 398 -10.48 5.41 44.99
C GLU A 398 -11.79 5.15 45.80
N ALA A 399 -12.81 4.57 45.16
CA ALA A 399 -14.06 4.21 45.83
C ALA A 399 -13.88 3.21 47.00
N LYS A 400 -12.77 2.47 47.04
CA LYS A 400 -12.46 1.54 48.14
C LYS A 400 -12.14 2.27 49.43
N GLU A 401 -11.62 3.52 49.35
CA GLU A 401 -11.18 4.30 50.49
C GLU A 401 -12.08 5.52 50.80
N HIS A 402 -12.82 5.99 49.76
CA HIS A 402 -13.58 7.22 49.81
C HIS A 402 -15.09 7.00 49.57
N ALA A 403 -15.92 7.23 50.60
CA ALA A 403 -17.37 7.02 50.56
C ALA A 403 -18.08 7.88 49.49
N ILE A 404 -17.55 9.06 49.15
CA ILE A 404 -18.16 9.97 48.15
C ILE A 404 -18.15 9.38 46.74
N LEU A 405 -17.33 8.36 46.47
CA LEU A 405 -17.19 7.70 45.17
C LEU A 405 -17.90 6.32 45.13
N GLN A 406 -18.51 5.89 46.22
CA GLN A 406 -19.19 4.56 46.29
C GLN A 406 -20.59 4.64 45.71
N ASN A 407 -21.02 3.55 45.08
CA ASN A 407 -22.40 3.32 44.57
C ASN A 407 -22.88 4.41 43.58
N LEU A 408 -22.02 5.11 42.89
CA LEU A 408 -22.38 6.18 41.95
C LEU A 408 -23.23 5.65 40.76
N ASP A 409 -23.00 4.41 40.37
CA ASP A 409 -23.73 3.70 39.32
C ASP A 409 -25.18 3.40 39.66
N THR A 410 -25.49 3.25 40.97
CA THR A 410 -26.85 2.93 41.49
C THR A 410 -27.55 4.15 42.06
N SER A 411 -26.80 5.15 42.56
CA SER A 411 -27.34 6.39 43.16
C SER A 411 -27.77 7.43 42.12
N PHE A 412 -27.46 7.24 40.86
CA PHE A 412 -27.85 8.13 39.77
C PHE A 412 -28.53 7.36 38.63
N GLN A 413 -29.50 8.02 37.99
CA GLN A 413 -30.14 7.52 36.79
C GLN A 413 -29.89 8.44 35.62
N LYS A 414 -29.50 7.85 34.47
CA LYS A 414 -29.37 8.60 33.22
C LYS A 414 -30.75 9.02 32.69
N ILE A 415 -30.88 10.28 32.31
CA ILE A 415 -32.05 10.83 31.63
C ILE A 415 -31.76 10.98 30.15
N ASP A 416 -30.66 11.69 29.77
CA ASP A 416 -30.29 11.96 28.39
C ASP A 416 -28.79 12.21 28.26
N GLU A 417 -28.29 12.46 27.03
CA GLU A 417 -26.93 12.85 26.77
C GLU A 417 -26.83 13.75 25.55
N LEU A 418 -25.82 14.63 25.52
CA LEU A 418 -25.37 15.39 24.36
C LEU A 418 -24.01 14.82 23.95
N PRO A 419 -23.94 14.04 22.85
CA PRO A 419 -22.71 13.36 22.44
C PRO A 419 -21.55 14.32 22.17
N PHE A 420 -20.34 13.76 22.12
CA PHE A 420 -19.13 14.52 21.78
C PHE A 420 -19.21 15.03 20.34
N ASP A 421 -18.82 16.28 20.16
CA ASP A 421 -18.70 16.93 18.86
C ASP A 421 -17.33 17.59 18.75
N PHE A 422 -16.69 17.43 17.58
CA PHE A 422 -15.35 17.94 17.30
C PHE A 422 -15.27 19.47 17.22
N GLU A 423 -16.34 20.16 16.86
CA GLU A 423 -16.40 21.62 16.88
C GLU A 423 -16.55 22.16 18.29
N ARG A 424 -17.48 21.57 19.07
CA ARG A 424 -17.74 21.97 20.47
C ARG A 424 -16.68 21.48 21.44
N ARG A 425 -15.92 20.43 21.09
CA ARG A 425 -14.88 19.77 21.92
C ARG A 425 -15.31 19.42 23.35
N ARG A 426 -16.59 19.12 23.55
CA ARG A 426 -17.19 18.78 24.84
C ARG A 426 -18.35 17.80 24.68
N MET A 427 -18.71 17.15 25.77
CA MET A 427 -19.85 16.23 25.84
C MET A 427 -20.54 16.37 27.17
N SER A 428 -21.87 16.14 27.20
CA SER A 428 -22.67 16.28 28.38
C SER A 428 -23.55 15.04 28.65
N VAL A 429 -23.76 14.72 29.90
CA VAL A 429 -24.71 13.68 30.33
C VAL A 429 -25.67 14.28 31.34
N ILE A 430 -26.94 14.02 31.15
CA ILE A 430 -28.00 14.46 32.06
C ILE A 430 -28.35 13.29 33.00
N VAL A 431 -28.15 13.50 34.28
CA VAL A 431 -28.39 12.49 35.32
C VAL A 431 -29.34 13.02 36.41
N LYS A 432 -30.06 12.13 37.03
CA LYS A 432 -30.97 12.39 38.15
C LYS A 432 -30.48 11.64 39.38
N ASP A 433 -30.38 12.32 40.52
CA ASP A 433 -29.96 11.71 41.78
C ASP A 433 -31.16 11.12 42.57
N GLU A 434 -30.89 10.48 43.72
CA GLU A 434 -31.90 9.92 44.62
C GLU A 434 -32.90 10.95 45.20
N ASN A 435 -32.52 12.25 45.16
CA ASN A 435 -33.36 13.37 45.61
C ASN A 435 -34.16 14.00 44.45
N GLU A 436 -34.23 13.32 43.33
CA GLU A 436 -34.90 13.78 42.11
C GLU A 436 -34.27 15.07 41.49
N VAL A 437 -33.05 15.45 41.85
CA VAL A 437 -32.37 16.61 41.28
C VAL A 437 -31.75 16.22 39.95
N VAL A 438 -32.17 16.94 38.88
CA VAL A 438 -31.64 16.75 37.53
C VAL A 438 -30.43 17.64 37.36
N SER A 439 -29.33 17.05 36.93
CA SER A 439 -28.04 17.73 36.69
C SER A 439 -27.50 17.40 35.32
N LEU A 440 -27.03 18.43 34.58
CA LEU A 440 -26.23 18.32 33.39
C LEU A 440 -24.75 18.32 33.80
N VAL A 441 -23.99 17.30 33.46
CA VAL A 441 -22.57 17.18 33.76
C VAL A 441 -21.81 17.17 32.44
N THR A 442 -20.93 18.15 32.24
CA THR A 442 -20.17 18.37 31.01
C THR A 442 -18.68 18.19 31.27
N LYS A 443 -17.98 17.52 30.35
CA LYS A 443 -16.51 17.49 30.29
C LYS A 443 -16.04 17.87 28.89
N GLY A 444 -14.91 18.55 28.81
CA GLY A 444 -14.39 19.00 27.51
C GLY A 444 -13.04 19.70 27.60
N ALA A 445 -12.58 20.25 26.48
CA ALA A 445 -11.39 21.08 26.46
C ALA A 445 -11.56 22.27 27.41
N LEU A 446 -10.51 22.59 28.17
CA LEU A 446 -10.64 23.59 29.24
C LEU A 446 -11.06 24.97 28.74
N GLU A 447 -10.52 25.41 27.61
CA GLU A 447 -10.88 26.70 26.99
C GLU A 447 -12.37 26.77 26.68
N GLU A 448 -12.94 25.69 26.11
CA GLU A 448 -14.37 25.58 25.80
C GLU A 448 -15.23 25.52 27.08
N MET A 449 -14.73 24.82 28.11
CA MET A 449 -15.42 24.76 29.42
C MET A 449 -15.44 26.10 30.13
N LEU A 450 -14.35 26.86 30.06
CA LEU A 450 -14.27 28.25 30.57
C LEU A 450 -15.21 29.20 29.83
N ALA A 451 -15.40 28.99 28.51
CA ALA A 451 -16.27 29.83 27.67
C ALA A 451 -17.76 29.70 28.06
N ILE A 452 -18.22 28.49 28.41
CA ILE A 452 -19.63 28.21 28.80
C ILE A 452 -19.90 28.37 30.31
N SER A 453 -18.84 28.55 31.12
CA SER A 453 -18.98 28.68 32.58
C SER A 453 -19.08 30.15 33.04
N THR A 454 -20.03 30.43 33.91
CA THR A 454 -20.25 31.74 34.56
C THR A 454 -19.84 31.73 36.01
N HIS A 455 -19.81 30.54 36.63
CA HIS A 455 -19.47 30.35 38.05
C HIS A 455 -18.39 29.28 38.20
N VAL A 456 -17.76 29.28 39.36
CA VAL A 456 -16.83 28.25 39.82
C VAL A 456 -17.27 27.71 41.16
N GLU A 457 -16.95 26.43 41.43
CA GLU A 457 -17.16 25.81 42.75
C GLU A 457 -15.81 25.56 43.40
N TYR A 458 -15.65 25.99 44.65
CA TYR A 458 -14.51 25.67 45.49
C TYR A 458 -14.98 25.25 46.89
N GLN A 459 -14.62 24.07 47.34
CA GLN A 459 -15.03 23.48 48.63
C GLN A 459 -16.52 23.57 48.90
N GLY A 460 -17.34 23.36 47.89
CA GLY A 460 -18.82 23.40 48.00
C GLY A 460 -19.44 24.80 47.98
N GLN A 461 -18.65 25.86 47.84
CA GLN A 461 -19.12 27.24 47.65
C GLN A 461 -19.06 27.67 46.19
N ILE A 462 -20.17 28.18 45.70
CA ILE A 462 -20.31 28.67 44.31
C ILE A 462 -20.05 30.18 44.30
N SER A 463 -19.13 30.64 43.46
CA SER A 463 -18.78 32.05 43.26
C SER A 463 -18.72 32.38 41.77
N PRO A 464 -18.88 33.66 41.37
CA PRO A 464 -18.75 34.06 39.98
C PRO A 464 -17.32 33.77 39.45
N LEU A 465 -17.23 33.31 38.18
CA LEU A 465 -15.96 33.17 37.46
C LEU A 465 -15.46 34.54 37.04
N THR A 466 -14.50 35.06 37.80
CA THR A 466 -13.85 36.35 37.48
C THR A 466 -12.68 36.15 36.52
N ASP A 467 -12.25 37.22 35.85
CA ASP A 467 -11.10 37.20 34.96
C ASP A 467 -9.79 36.82 35.71
N ASP A 468 -9.65 37.21 36.96
CA ASP A 468 -8.51 36.84 37.80
C ASP A 468 -8.44 35.32 38.03
N ILE A 469 -9.59 34.69 38.38
CA ILE A 469 -9.71 33.23 38.56
C ILE A 469 -9.44 32.52 37.23
N ARG A 470 -9.95 33.05 36.12
CA ARG A 470 -9.71 32.49 34.79
C ARG A 470 -8.21 32.48 34.43
N VAL A 471 -7.50 33.58 34.71
CA VAL A 471 -6.06 33.68 34.47
C VAL A 471 -5.27 32.72 35.38
N GLU A 472 -5.68 32.54 36.63
CA GLU A 472 -5.06 31.61 37.59
C GLU A 472 -5.19 30.16 37.09
N ILE A 473 -6.41 29.75 36.72
CA ILE A 473 -6.67 28.40 36.17
C ILE A 473 -5.83 28.14 34.91
N LEU A 474 -5.81 29.07 33.97
CA LEU A 474 -5.04 28.93 32.72
C LEU A 474 -3.54 28.81 32.99
N LYS A 475 -3.03 29.52 34.02
CA LYS A 475 -1.62 29.44 34.39
C LYS A 475 -1.27 28.09 35.00
N GLU A 476 -2.09 27.55 35.89
CA GLU A 476 -1.89 26.22 36.50
C GLU A 476 -1.97 25.13 35.42
N VAL A 477 -2.94 25.18 34.53
CA VAL A 477 -3.07 24.25 33.42
C VAL A 477 -1.88 24.35 32.46
N ASP A 478 -1.37 25.55 32.24
CA ASP A 478 -0.15 25.75 31.46
C ASP A 478 1.07 25.03 32.07
N GLN A 479 1.24 25.05 33.39
CA GLN A 479 2.29 24.31 34.07
C GLN A 479 2.12 22.79 33.95
N LEU A 480 0.88 22.29 34.06
CA LEU A 480 0.57 20.86 33.87
C LEU A 480 0.86 20.40 32.43
N ASN A 481 0.49 21.22 31.43
CA ASN A 481 0.79 20.97 30.03
C ASN A 481 2.30 20.94 29.74
N GLN A 482 3.09 21.81 30.41
CA GLN A 482 4.56 21.80 30.32
C GLN A 482 5.19 20.51 30.89
N GLN A 483 4.49 19.84 31.83
CA GLN A 483 4.89 18.54 32.36
C GLN A 483 4.46 17.38 31.47
N GLY A 484 3.75 17.65 30.37
CA GLY A 484 3.24 16.65 29.44
C GLY A 484 1.89 16.05 29.85
N LEU A 485 1.18 16.70 30.76
CA LEU A 485 -0.17 16.28 31.18
C LEU A 485 -1.23 16.95 30.30
N ARG A 486 -2.20 16.18 29.83
CA ARG A 486 -3.36 16.68 29.11
C ARG A 486 -4.47 17.01 30.08
N VAL A 487 -5.10 18.18 29.96
CA VAL A 487 -6.11 18.65 30.90
C VAL A 487 -7.49 18.72 30.25
N LEU A 488 -8.52 18.20 30.96
CA LEU A 488 -9.94 18.35 30.63
C LEU A 488 -10.67 19.08 31.75
N GLY A 489 -11.48 20.08 31.40
CA GLY A 489 -12.36 20.76 32.33
C GLY A 489 -13.61 19.90 32.65
N VAL A 490 -14.13 20.05 33.87
CA VAL A 490 -15.38 19.44 34.32
C VAL A 490 -16.27 20.52 34.90
N ALA A 491 -17.49 20.62 34.36
CA ALA A 491 -18.50 21.56 34.83
C ALA A 491 -19.88 20.90 35.00
N TYR A 492 -20.77 21.54 35.70
CA TYR A 492 -22.12 21.05 35.87
C TYR A 492 -23.13 22.21 35.95
N LYS A 493 -24.42 21.85 35.74
CA LYS A 493 -25.59 22.73 35.95
C LYS A 493 -26.68 21.94 36.63
N THR A 494 -27.33 22.50 37.63
CA THR A 494 -28.43 21.86 38.39
C THR A 494 -29.76 22.57 38.19
N GLY A 495 -30.88 21.92 38.54
CA GLY A 495 -32.21 22.55 38.48
C GLY A 495 -32.87 22.51 37.13
N LEU A 496 -32.41 21.63 36.22
CA LEU A 496 -33.04 21.39 34.93
C LEU A 496 -34.42 20.71 35.13
N LYS A 497 -35.38 21.02 34.25
CA LYS A 497 -36.74 20.46 34.32
C LYS A 497 -36.78 19.11 33.62
N GLU A 498 -37.27 18.09 34.28
CA GLU A 498 -37.50 16.76 33.71
C GLU A 498 -38.58 16.81 32.61
N GLY A 499 -38.41 16.08 31.53
CA GLY A 499 -39.41 15.93 30.46
C GLY A 499 -39.25 16.87 29.27
N PHE A 500 -38.18 17.65 29.20
CA PHE A 500 -37.83 18.43 28.03
C PHE A 500 -36.80 17.68 27.14
N ALA A 501 -36.80 17.96 25.82
CA ALA A 501 -35.72 17.56 24.95
C ALA A 501 -34.52 18.48 25.24
N TYR A 502 -33.41 17.92 25.72
CA TYR A 502 -32.20 18.68 26.00
C TYR A 502 -31.42 18.90 24.69
N SER A 503 -30.85 20.08 24.60
CA SER A 503 -30.11 20.51 23.38
C SER A 503 -28.79 21.14 23.75
N VAL A 504 -27.97 21.43 22.73
CA VAL A 504 -26.67 22.12 22.86
C VAL A 504 -26.81 23.47 23.56
N GLU A 505 -27.97 24.13 23.44
CA GLU A 505 -28.26 25.44 24.05
C GLU A 505 -28.33 25.34 25.60
N ASP A 506 -28.56 24.15 26.16
CA ASP A 506 -28.57 23.96 27.62
C ASP A 506 -27.16 23.97 28.23
N GLU A 507 -26.11 23.81 27.40
CA GLU A 507 -24.69 23.88 27.81
C GLU A 507 -24.18 25.33 28.01
N GLU A 508 -24.98 26.17 28.65
CA GLU A 508 -24.66 27.56 29.01
C GLU A 508 -24.80 27.77 30.48
N GLU A 509 -24.20 28.83 31.01
CA GLU A 509 -24.24 29.22 32.43
C GLU A 509 -23.78 28.10 33.37
N MET A 510 -22.76 27.37 33.00
CA MET A 510 -22.23 26.24 33.73
C MET A 510 -21.44 26.68 34.99
N ILE A 511 -21.32 25.76 35.97
CA ILE A 511 -20.48 25.91 37.15
C ILE A 511 -19.24 25.02 36.95
N LEU A 512 -18.07 25.64 36.77
CA LEU A 512 -16.81 24.89 36.65
C LEU A 512 -16.42 24.33 38.03
N THR A 513 -16.22 23.03 38.12
CA THR A 513 -15.80 22.37 39.37
C THR A 513 -14.28 22.27 39.48
N GLY A 514 -13.61 22.06 38.32
CA GLY A 514 -12.19 21.85 38.28
C GLY A 514 -11.78 21.16 36.98
N TYR A 515 -10.67 20.45 37.02
CA TYR A 515 -10.11 19.80 35.83
C TYR A 515 -9.40 18.49 36.18
N LEU A 516 -9.26 17.64 35.17
CA LEU A 516 -8.62 16.33 35.24
C LEU A 516 -7.32 16.38 34.45
N ALA A 517 -6.21 15.99 35.07
CA ALA A 517 -4.91 15.92 34.42
C ALA A 517 -4.55 14.47 34.10
N PHE A 518 -4.34 14.20 32.81
CA PHE A 518 -4.06 12.86 32.26
C PHE A 518 -2.61 12.79 31.78
N LEU A 519 -1.96 11.68 32.11
CA LEU A 519 -0.66 11.32 31.54
C LEU A 519 -0.87 10.41 30.32
N ASP A 520 -0.22 10.77 29.22
CA ASP A 520 -0.17 9.97 28.00
C ASP A 520 1.28 9.49 27.85
N PRO A 521 1.65 8.32 28.44
CA PRO A 521 3.04 7.90 28.48
C PRO A 521 3.56 7.48 27.09
N PRO A 522 4.78 7.90 26.70
CA PRO A 522 5.36 7.45 25.44
C PRO A 522 5.61 5.93 25.48
N LYS A 523 5.49 5.28 24.30
CA LYS A 523 5.86 3.87 24.14
C LYS A 523 7.35 3.67 24.35
N PRO A 524 7.78 2.62 25.06
CA PRO A 524 9.21 2.31 25.21
C PRO A 524 9.94 2.08 23.88
N SER A 525 9.23 1.62 22.87
CA SER A 525 9.75 1.36 21.51
C SER A 525 9.83 2.62 20.63
N ALA A 526 9.18 3.74 20.99
CA ALA A 526 9.10 4.92 20.13
C ALA A 526 10.47 5.56 19.87
N ALA A 527 11.26 5.81 20.90
CA ALA A 527 12.59 6.41 20.74
C ALA A 527 13.55 5.53 19.91
N PRO A 528 13.71 4.22 20.17
CA PRO A 528 14.49 3.33 19.30
C PRO A 528 14.00 3.29 17.86
N ALA A 529 12.68 3.33 17.63
CA ALA A 529 12.12 3.29 16.29
C ALA A 529 12.39 4.58 15.50
N ILE A 530 12.24 5.74 16.13
CA ILE A 530 12.56 7.04 15.51
C ILE A 530 14.05 7.09 15.14
N GLN A 531 14.92 6.61 16.01
CA GLN A 531 16.35 6.53 15.74
C GLN A 531 16.65 5.58 14.55
N ALA A 532 16.04 4.40 14.52
CA ALA A 532 16.19 3.43 13.43
C ALA A 532 15.69 4.00 12.10
N LEU A 533 14.55 4.69 12.09
CA LEU A 533 14.04 5.38 10.91
C LEU A 533 15.01 6.45 10.40
N LEU A 534 15.59 7.24 11.31
CA LEU A 534 16.59 8.26 10.97
C LEU A 534 17.87 7.65 10.40
N GLU A 535 18.35 6.51 10.94
CA GLU A 535 19.49 5.75 10.40
C GLU A 535 19.24 5.24 8.98
N HIS A 536 17.97 5.01 8.64
CA HIS A 536 17.51 4.70 7.28
C HIS A 536 17.14 5.94 6.45
N GLY A 537 17.48 7.16 6.92
CA GLY A 537 17.26 8.41 6.19
C GLY A 537 15.79 8.81 6.09
N VAL A 538 14.94 8.41 7.05
CA VAL A 538 13.56 8.82 7.17
C VAL A 538 13.42 9.81 8.31
N GLN A 539 12.97 11.03 8.01
CA GLN A 539 12.65 12.05 9.01
C GLN A 539 11.23 11.86 9.51
N THR A 540 11.04 11.89 10.81
CA THR A 540 9.71 11.82 11.43
C THR A 540 9.21 13.23 11.73
N LYS A 541 7.97 13.55 11.30
CA LYS A 541 7.25 14.78 11.61
C LYS A 541 5.95 14.48 12.35
N ILE A 542 5.65 15.26 13.37
CA ILE A 542 4.46 15.07 14.21
C ILE A 542 3.38 16.07 13.82
N LEU A 543 2.20 15.58 13.43
CA LEU A 543 1.02 16.35 13.04
C LEU A 543 -0.13 15.99 13.96
N THR A 544 -0.40 16.81 14.97
CA THR A 544 -1.38 16.48 16.01
C THR A 544 -2.40 17.59 16.27
N GLY A 545 -3.62 17.19 16.68
CA GLY A 545 -4.63 18.11 17.21
C GLY A 545 -4.38 18.55 18.67
N ASP A 546 -3.40 17.95 19.34
CA ASP A 546 -3.08 18.22 20.75
C ASP A 546 -2.40 19.59 20.97
N ASN A 547 -2.36 19.99 22.26
CA ASN A 547 -1.67 21.22 22.68
C ASN A 547 -0.16 21.14 22.42
N GLU A 548 0.43 22.27 22.03
CA GLU A 548 1.84 22.41 21.68
C GLU A 548 2.79 21.97 22.81
N LYS A 549 2.48 22.30 24.07
CA LYS A 549 3.35 22.01 25.21
C LYS A 549 3.37 20.54 25.58
N VAL A 550 2.19 19.92 25.58
CA VAL A 550 2.08 18.45 25.78
C VAL A 550 2.81 17.71 24.67
N THR A 551 2.66 18.17 23.43
CA THR A 551 3.32 17.57 22.27
C THR A 551 4.84 17.71 22.37
N GLN A 552 5.33 18.90 22.72
CA GLN A 552 6.76 19.15 22.93
C GLN A 552 7.35 18.21 23.99
N ALA A 553 6.71 18.11 25.16
CA ALA A 553 7.17 17.26 26.25
C ALA A 553 7.25 15.77 25.88
N VAL A 554 6.32 15.27 25.05
CA VAL A 554 6.36 13.90 24.53
C VAL A 554 7.46 13.74 23.49
N CYS A 555 7.59 14.66 22.53
CA CYS A 555 8.61 14.63 21.48
C CYS A 555 10.03 14.63 22.06
N GLU A 556 10.30 15.46 23.05
CA GLU A 556 11.59 15.50 23.74
C GLU A 556 11.92 14.17 24.44
N LYS A 557 10.91 13.54 25.09
CA LYS A 557 11.08 12.22 25.74
C LYS A 557 11.40 11.09 24.76
N VAL A 558 10.92 11.19 23.52
CA VAL A 558 11.21 10.18 22.47
C VAL A 558 12.42 10.53 21.61
N GLY A 559 13.13 11.63 21.92
CA GLY A 559 14.39 12.03 21.27
C GLY A 559 14.21 12.76 19.94
N LEU A 560 13.03 13.33 19.70
CA LEU A 560 12.82 14.26 18.58
C LEU A 560 13.27 15.66 18.98
N ASP A 561 14.08 16.27 18.12
CA ASP A 561 14.52 17.66 18.30
C ASP A 561 13.40 18.62 17.90
N VAL A 562 13.02 19.51 18.80
CA VAL A 562 11.88 20.43 18.64
C VAL A 562 12.35 21.87 18.76
N ASP A 563 12.93 22.40 17.68
CA ASP A 563 13.39 23.80 17.65
C ASP A 563 12.22 24.79 17.49
N GLN A 564 11.20 24.42 16.74
CA GLN A 564 10.04 25.24 16.43
C GLN A 564 8.77 24.38 16.30
N ILE A 565 7.66 24.89 16.81
CA ILE A 565 6.33 24.33 16.64
C ILE A 565 5.49 25.34 15.85
N LEU A 566 4.75 24.88 14.84
CA LEU A 566 3.72 25.65 14.16
C LEU A 566 2.34 25.22 14.62
N LEU A 567 1.47 26.18 14.85
CA LEU A 567 0.08 25.96 15.25
C LEU A 567 -0.86 25.99 14.03
N GLY A 568 -2.05 25.39 14.18
CA GLY A 568 -3.07 25.44 13.13
C GLY A 568 -3.41 26.88 12.68
N SER A 569 -3.47 27.83 13.62
CA SER A 569 -3.66 29.26 13.31
C SER A 569 -2.54 29.88 12.45
N ASP A 570 -1.29 29.42 12.64
CA ASP A 570 -0.16 29.90 11.83
C ASP A 570 -0.27 29.35 10.41
N ILE A 571 -0.72 28.09 10.26
CA ILE A 571 -0.92 27.42 8.96
C ILE A 571 -2.00 28.11 8.15
N ASP A 572 -3.10 28.52 8.79
CA ASP A 572 -4.19 29.25 8.10
C ASP A 572 -3.76 30.65 7.64
N ALA A 573 -2.82 31.27 8.35
CA ALA A 573 -2.29 32.58 7.99
C ALA A 573 -1.23 32.54 6.87
N MET A 574 -0.60 31.38 6.60
CA MET A 574 0.45 31.21 5.60
C MET A 574 -0.11 30.95 4.20
N THR A 575 0.56 31.50 3.18
CA THR A 575 0.40 31.07 1.80
C THR A 575 1.00 29.67 1.58
N ASP A 576 0.66 29.02 0.46
CA ASP A 576 1.22 27.69 0.16
C ASP A 576 2.73 27.71 -0.06
N GLU A 577 3.28 28.81 -0.62
CA GLU A 577 4.72 28.99 -0.81
C GLU A 577 5.47 29.18 0.53
N GLU A 578 4.88 29.92 1.46
CA GLU A 578 5.45 30.10 2.81
C GLU A 578 5.39 28.81 3.61
N LEU A 579 4.27 28.08 3.51
CA LEU A 579 4.11 26.77 4.15
C LEU A 579 5.10 25.76 3.57
N ALA A 580 5.30 25.70 2.25
CA ALA A 580 6.27 24.83 1.59
C ALA A 580 7.71 25.04 2.10
N GLN A 581 8.10 26.28 2.42
CA GLN A 581 9.41 26.57 3.02
C GLN A 581 9.48 26.19 4.49
N SER A 582 8.39 26.38 5.23
CA SER A 582 8.32 26.11 6.67
C SER A 582 8.31 24.62 6.99
N VAL A 583 7.63 23.80 6.18
CA VAL A 583 7.55 22.35 6.38
C VAL A 583 8.90 21.64 6.27
N GLU A 584 9.90 22.22 5.58
CA GLU A 584 11.25 21.69 5.53
C GLU A 584 11.97 21.75 6.89
N LYS A 585 11.72 22.81 7.65
CA LYS A 585 12.46 23.12 8.88
C LYS A 585 11.75 22.60 10.13
N VAL A 586 10.43 22.61 10.13
CA VAL A 586 9.60 22.31 11.30
C VAL A 586 9.35 20.82 11.41
N THR A 587 9.55 20.28 12.61
CA THR A 587 9.35 18.86 12.93
C THR A 587 7.97 18.61 13.56
N VAL A 588 7.43 19.59 14.30
CA VAL A 588 6.20 19.44 15.09
C VAL A 588 5.16 20.49 14.71
N PHE A 589 3.94 20.02 14.45
CA PHE A 589 2.77 20.83 14.14
C PHE A 589 1.65 20.45 15.13
N ALA A 590 1.09 21.43 15.82
CA ALA A 590 0.15 21.23 16.93
C ALA A 590 -1.17 21.99 16.72
N LYS A 591 -2.23 21.59 17.45
CA LYS A 591 -3.58 22.14 17.34
C LYS A 591 -4.12 22.14 15.91
N LEU A 592 -3.86 21.08 15.15
CA LEU A 592 -4.25 20.97 13.75
C LEU A 592 -5.67 20.43 13.59
N SER A 593 -6.39 20.97 12.62
CA SER A 593 -7.57 20.34 12.03
C SER A 593 -7.15 19.24 11.02
N PRO A 594 -8.06 18.32 10.65
CA PRO A 594 -7.79 17.31 9.61
C PRO A 594 -7.36 17.91 8.27
N ASP A 595 -7.98 19.00 7.84
CA ASP A 595 -7.66 19.69 6.57
C ASP A 595 -6.28 20.33 6.60
N GLN A 596 -5.89 20.91 7.74
CA GLN A 596 -4.55 21.47 7.91
C GLN A 596 -3.47 20.39 7.87
N LYS A 597 -3.71 19.20 8.46
CA LYS A 597 -2.82 18.05 8.34
C LYS A 597 -2.62 17.66 6.87
N ALA A 598 -3.71 17.52 6.10
CA ALA A 598 -3.67 17.20 4.68
C ALA A 598 -2.92 18.27 3.86
N ARG A 599 -3.14 19.55 4.15
CA ARG A 599 -2.45 20.68 3.49
C ARG A 599 -0.93 20.65 3.73
N ILE A 600 -0.48 20.37 4.96
CA ILE A 600 0.95 20.20 5.28
C ILE A 600 1.57 19.08 4.44
N ILE A 601 0.91 17.91 4.36
CA ILE A 601 1.39 16.77 3.59
C ILE A 601 1.53 17.13 2.11
N LEU A 602 0.55 17.81 1.53
CA LEU A 602 0.59 18.25 0.13
C LEU A 602 1.78 19.19 -0.13
N GLN A 603 2.10 20.09 0.80
CA GLN A 603 3.26 20.98 0.64
C GLN A 603 4.59 20.22 0.78
N ILE A 604 4.70 19.23 1.68
CA ILE A 604 5.88 18.36 1.76
C ILE A 604 6.08 17.60 0.44
N LYS A 605 5.00 17.05 -0.13
CA LYS A 605 5.05 16.38 -1.45
C LYS A 605 5.43 17.32 -2.58
N SER A 606 4.93 18.56 -2.58
CA SER A 606 5.27 19.56 -3.60
C SER A 606 6.76 19.90 -3.63
N ASN A 607 7.44 19.79 -2.49
CA ASN A 607 8.90 19.92 -2.37
C ASN A 607 9.67 18.70 -2.91
N GLY A 608 8.96 17.67 -3.36
CA GLY A 608 9.55 16.48 -3.98
C GLY A 608 9.85 15.34 -3.00
N HIS A 609 9.35 15.39 -1.78
CA HIS A 609 9.44 14.30 -0.80
C HIS A 609 8.45 13.18 -1.10
N CYS A 610 8.76 11.98 -0.62
CA CYS A 610 7.86 10.83 -0.58
C CYS A 610 7.35 10.68 0.85
N VAL A 611 6.06 10.93 1.05
CA VAL A 611 5.47 11.07 2.38
C VAL A 611 4.68 9.82 2.75
N GLY A 612 5.06 9.19 3.87
CA GLY A 612 4.20 8.25 4.58
C GLY A 612 3.39 8.98 5.65
N TYR A 613 2.11 8.67 5.79
CA TYR A 613 1.31 9.15 6.91
C TYR A 613 0.74 8.00 7.71
N MET A 614 1.00 8.00 9.03
CA MET A 614 0.48 6.97 9.94
C MET A 614 -0.55 7.57 10.90
N GLY A 615 -1.75 6.96 10.91
CA GLY A 615 -2.83 7.36 11.80
C GLY A 615 -3.84 6.23 12.03
N ASP A 616 -4.71 6.38 13.05
CA ASP A 616 -5.67 5.36 13.46
C ASP A 616 -7.08 5.91 13.71
N GLY A 617 -7.24 7.24 13.64
CA GLY A 617 -8.50 7.94 13.87
C GLY A 617 -9.24 8.36 12.60
N ILE A 618 -10.49 8.80 12.78
CA ILE A 618 -11.33 9.38 11.71
C ILE A 618 -10.63 10.61 11.10
N ASN A 619 -10.01 11.42 11.95
CA ASN A 619 -9.35 12.68 11.58
C ASN A 619 -8.12 12.48 10.69
N ASP A 620 -7.59 11.26 10.61
CA ASP A 620 -6.38 10.94 9.86
C ASP A 620 -6.66 10.49 8.43
N ALA A 621 -7.89 10.06 8.13
CA ALA A 621 -8.27 9.56 6.81
C ALA A 621 -7.98 10.55 5.66
N PRO A 622 -8.28 11.87 5.76
CA PRO A 622 -7.92 12.84 4.71
C PRO A 622 -6.41 12.91 4.48
N SER A 623 -5.62 12.87 5.57
CA SER A 623 -4.15 12.91 5.53
C SER A 623 -3.56 11.65 4.89
N MET A 624 -4.08 10.47 5.22
CA MET A 624 -3.68 9.20 4.60
C MET A 624 -3.96 9.19 3.11
N LYS A 625 -5.10 9.73 2.68
CA LYS A 625 -5.51 9.77 1.27
C LYS A 625 -4.59 10.63 0.39
N VAL A 626 -4.04 11.72 0.93
CA VAL A 626 -3.16 12.64 0.18
C VAL A 626 -1.68 12.26 0.27
N ALA A 627 -1.29 11.44 1.26
CA ALA A 627 0.07 10.89 1.37
C ALA A 627 0.41 9.97 0.18
N ASP A 628 1.70 9.67 -0.02
CA ASP A 628 2.12 8.68 -1.01
C ASP A 628 1.85 7.26 -0.50
N VAL A 629 1.93 7.06 0.83
CA VAL A 629 1.57 5.81 1.51
C VAL A 629 0.76 6.13 2.75
N GLY A 630 -0.52 5.76 2.75
CA GLY A 630 -1.36 5.75 3.94
C GLY A 630 -1.09 4.50 4.77
N ILE A 631 -0.79 4.67 6.06
CA ILE A 631 -0.43 3.60 6.99
C ILE A 631 -1.40 3.63 8.17
N SER A 632 -1.98 2.49 8.51
CA SER A 632 -2.84 2.36 9.68
C SER A 632 -2.49 1.10 10.48
N VAL A 633 -3.23 0.86 11.55
CA VAL A 633 -3.05 -0.29 12.43
C VAL A 633 -4.32 -1.15 12.46
N ASP A 634 -4.18 -2.42 12.84
CA ASP A 634 -5.31 -3.35 12.90
C ASP A 634 -6.41 -2.91 13.89
N THR A 635 -6.02 -2.23 14.96
CA THR A 635 -6.94 -1.69 15.99
C THR A 635 -7.54 -0.32 15.64
N ALA A 636 -7.24 0.24 14.47
CA ALA A 636 -7.77 1.53 14.02
C ALA A 636 -9.27 1.46 13.68
N VAL A 637 -9.89 2.63 13.61
CA VAL A 637 -11.28 2.74 13.13
C VAL A 637 -11.39 2.32 11.67
N ASP A 638 -12.55 1.83 11.25
CA ASP A 638 -12.73 1.24 9.92
C ASP A 638 -12.39 2.18 8.77
N ILE A 639 -12.77 3.45 8.87
CA ILE A 639 -12.42 4.46 7.86
C ILE A 639 -10.91 4.62 7.69
N ALA A 640 -10.14 4.55 8.77
CA ALA A 640 -8.68 4.62 8.72
C ALA A 640 -8.10 3.35 8.07
N LYS A 641 -8.59 2.17 8.46
CA LYS A 641 -8.19 0.89 7.83
C LYS A 641 -8.54 0.84 6.35
N GLU A 642 -9.71 1.37 5.95
CA GLU A 642 -10.14 1.37 4.55
C GLU A 642 -9.29 2.31 3.69
N THR A 643 -8.97 3.48 4.18
CA THR A 643 -8.17 4.48 3.47
C THR A 643 -6.70 4.08 3.34
N ALA A 644 -6.17 3.33 4.31
CA ALA A 644 -4.76 2.95 4.35
C ALA A 644 -4.35 1.99 3.22
N ASP A 645 -3.14 2.15 2.71
CA ASP A 645 -2.47 1.24 1.76
C ASP A 645 -1.74 0.10 2.47
N VAL A 646 -1.31 0.35 3.73
CA VAL A 646 -0.54 -0.55 4.57
C VAL A 646 -1.17 -0.63 5.95
N ILE A 647 -1.31 -1.83 6.50
CA ILE A 647 -1.82 -2.06 7.86
C ILE A 647 -0.77 -2.79 8.69
N LEU A 648 -0.44 -2.23 9.84
CA LEU A 648 0.43 -2.85 10.83
C LEU A 648 -0.42 -3.68 11.80
N LEU A 649 -0.12 -4.97 11.93
CA LEU A 649 -0.80 -5.87 12.87
C LEU A 649 -0.39 -5.64 14.32
N ASP A 650 0.74 -4.96 14.55
CA ASP A 650 1.13 -4.43 15.86
C ASP A 650 1.27 -2.92 15.73
N LYS A 651 0.75 -2.19 16.68
CA LYS A 651 0.82 -0.72 16.72
C LYS A 651 2.19 -0.27 17.25
N ASP A 652 3.24 -0.54 16.45
CA ASP A 652 4.63 -0.25 16.78
C ASP A 652 5.40 0.28 15.56
N LEU A 653 6.08 1.42 15.71
CA LEU A 653 6.91 2.02 14.66
C LEU A 653 8.11 1.13 14.27
N MET A 654 8.59 0.23 15.13
CA MET A 654 9.62 -0.76 14.76
C MET A 654 9.12 -1.74 13.71
N VAL A 655 7.82 -2.07 13.71
CA VAL A 655 7.20 -2.89 12.67
C VAL A 655 7.18 -2.15 11.34
N LEU A 656 6.90 -0.84 11.36
CA LEU A 656 6.95 -0.01 10.16
C LEU A 656 8.37 0.08 9.59
N GLU A 657 9.39 0.25 10.43
CA GLU A 657 10.81 0.28 10.00
C GLU A 657 11.18 -1.00 9.25
N LYS A 658 10.80 -2.18 9.76
CA LYS A 658 11.02 -3.45 9.08
C LYS A 658 10.32 -3.51 7.72
N GLY A 659 9.07 -3.03 7.65
CA GLY A 659 8.33 -2.93 6.40
C GLY A 659 9.04 -2.06 5.37
N LEU A 660 9.56 -0.90 5.79
CA LEU A 660 10.31 0.02 4.96
C LEU A 660 11.59 -0.61 4.41
N VAL A 661 12.36 -1.31 5.26
CA VAL A 661 13.58 -2.02 4.86
C VAL A 661 13.27 -3.12 3.84
N GLU A 662 12.21 -3.91 4.05
CA GLU A 662 11.78 -4.93 3.08
C GLU A 662 11.29 -4.29 1.76
N GLY A 663 10.57 -3.15 1.80
CA GLY A 663 10.21 -2.37 0.61
C GLY A 663 11.42 -1.96 -0.20
N ARG A 664 12.49 -1.50 0.45
CA ARG A 664 13.78 -1.17 -0.20
C ARG A 664 14.45 -2.38 -0.83
N LYS A 665 14.39 -3.56 -0.20
CA LYS A 665 14.91 -4.80 -0.79
C LYS A 665 14.15 -5.19 -2.06
N VAL A 666 12.83 -5.08 -2.04
CA VAL A 666 11.98 -5.33 -3.22
C VAL A 666 12.36 -4.37 -4.34
N TYR A 667 12.40 -3.06 -4.06
CA TYR A 667 12.79 -2.04 -5.01
C TYR A 667 14.18 -2.30 -5.61
N ALA A 668 15.18 -2.63 -4.78
CA ALA A 668 16.54 -2.94 -5.23
C ALA A 668 16.56 -4.10 -6.22
N ASN A 669 15.86 -5.21 -5.91
CA ASN A 669 15.87 -6.41 -6.74
C ASN A 669 15.14 -6.18 -8.08
N MET A 670 14.07 -5.39 -8.10
CA MET A 670 13.39 -4.98 -9.32
C MET A 670 14.30 -4.08 -10.18
N THR A 671 14.94 -3.08 -9.58
CA THR A 671 15.86 -2.18 -10.27
C THR A 671 17.06 -2.91 -10.84
N LYS A 672 17.63 -3.90 -10.11
CA LYS A 672 18.69 -4.77 -10.63
C LYS A 672 18.27 -5.43 -11.94
N TYR A 673 17.12 -6.12 -11.94
CA TYR A 673 16.64 -6.81 -13.14
C TYR A 673 16.46 -5.84 -14.32
N ILE A 674 15.76 -4.72 -14.10
CA ILE A 674 15.49 -3.74 -15.16
C ILE A 674 16.79 -3.22 -15.75
N LYS A 675 17.73 -2.74 -14.92
CA LYS A 675 19.02 -2.17 -15.38
C LYS A 675 19.86 -3.21 -16.11
N MET A 676 19.92 -4.44 -15.62
CA MET A 676 20.68 -5.53 -16.24
C MET A 676 20.10 -5.91 -17.59
N THR A 677 18.79 -6.16 -17.66
CA THR A 677 18.12 -6.62 -18.88
C THR A 677 18.16 -5.56 -19.97
N VAL A 678 17.85 -4.30 -19.63
CA VAL A 678 17.91 -3.20 -20.60
C VAL A 678 19.33 -2.97 -21.12
N SER A 679 20.33 -3.09 -20.24
CA SER A 679 21.75 -2.95 -20.60
C SER A 679 22.24 -4.09 -21.48
N SER A 680 21.89 -5.34 -21.14
CA SER A 680 22.25 -6.54 -21.90
C SER A 680 21.62 -6.51 -23.30
N ASN A 681 20.33 -6.21 -23.38
CA ASN A 681 19.62 -6.11 -24.66
C ASN A 681 20.21 -5.03 -25.55
N PHE A 682 20.56 -3.86 -25.00
CA PHE A 682 21.21 -2.80 -25.75
C PHE A 682 22.58 -3.25 -26.30
N GLY A 683 23.38 -3.96 -25.49
CA GLY A 683 24.66 -4.53 -25.93
C GLY A 683 24.49 -5.55 -27.06
N ASN A 684 23.56 -6.49 -26.90
CA ASN A 684 23.28 -7.52 -27.93
C ASN A 684 22.90 -6.90 -29.29
N ILE A 685 22.05 -5.85 -29.27
CA ILE A 685 21.69 -5.12 -30.49
C ILE A 685 22.92 -4.54 -31.20
N PHE A 686 23.77 -3.88 -30.42
CA PHE A 686 24.92 -3.23 -30.97
C PHE A 686 25.92 -4.25 -31.60
N SER A 687 26.08 -5.41 -30.94
CA SER A 687 26.86 -6.54 -31.45
C SER A 687 26.30 -7.08 -32.75
N LEU A 688 25.00 -7.27 -32.85
CA LEU A 688 24.29 -7.75 -34.03
C LEU A 688 24.37 -6.73 -35.19
N LEU A 689 24.30 -5.44 -34.90
CA LEU A 689 24.47 -4.39 -35.92
C LEU A 689 25.89 -4.43 -36.51
N VAL A 690 26.92 -4.50 -35.67
CA VAL A 690 28.29 -4.54 -36.08
C VAL A 690 28.58 -5.82 -36.88
N SER A 691 28.08 -6.97 -36.42
CA SER A 691 28.27 -8.24 -37.14
C SER A 691 27.61 -8.24 -38.52
N GLY A 692 26.41 -7.67 -38.68
CA GLY A 692 25.74 -7.57 -39.97
C GLY A 692 26.45 -6.68 -41.02
N ILE A 693 27.39 -5.81 -40.57
CA ILE A 693 28.21 -5.00 -41.46
C ILE A 693 29.50 -5.73 -41.86
N PHE A 694 30.10 -6.50 -40.95
CA PHE A 694 31.45 -7.05 -41.13
C PHE A 694 31.51 -8.55 -41.41
N LEU A 695 30.50 -9.32 -41.01
CA LEU A 695 30.45 -10.75 -41.26
C LEU A 695 29.69 -11.07 -42.57
N PRO A 696 30.19 -11.99 -43.40
CA PRO A 696 29.52 -12.41 -44.62
C PRO A 696 28.44 -13.49 -44.41
N PHE A 697 27.95 -13.67 -43.20
CA PHE A 697 26.90 -14.59 -42.78
C PHE A 697 26.30 -14.15 -41.46
N LEU A 698 25.10 -14.69 -41.12
CA LEU A 698 24.45 -14.40 -39.84
C LEU A 698 25.29 -14.92 -38.66
N PRO A 699 25.58 -14.07 -37.65
CA PRO A 699 26.45 -14.44 -36.52
C PRO A 699 25.84 -15.48 -35.61
N MET A 700 24.52 -15.63 -35.64
CA MET A 700 23.74 -16.60 -34.86
C MET A 700 22.43 -16.92 -35.60
N ALA A 701 22.02 -18.16 -35.58
CA ALA A 701 20.72 -18.54 -36.17
C ALA A 701 19.56 -17.96 -35.36
N PRO A 702 18.40 -17.62 -35.98
CA PRO A 702 17.22 -17.08 -35.29
C PRO A 702 16.78 -17.93 -34.07
N ILE A 703 16.83 -19.25 -34.20
CA ILE A 703 16.47 -20.19 -33.15
C ILE A 703 17.41 -20.09 -31.93
N HIS A 704 18.69 -19.82 -32.15
CA HIS A 704 19.69 -19.66 -31.08
C HIS A 704 19.36 -18.42 -30.23
N LEU A 705 19.00 -17.30 -30.86
CA LEU A 705 18.59 -16.06 -30.15
C LEU A 705 17.37 -16.33 -29.23
N ILE A 706 16.37 -17.05 -29.74
CA ILE A 706 15.16 -17.37 -28.96
C ILE A 706 15.50 -18.27 -27.76
N VAL A 707 16.29 -19.32 -27.98
CA VAL A 707 16.74 -20.23 -26.89
C VAL A 707 17.58 -19.49 -25.86
N LEU A 708 18.52 -18.64 -26.32
CA LEU A 708 19.38 -17.86 -25.45
C LEU A 708 18.57 -16.94 -24.53
N ASN A 709 17.62 -16.18 -25.11
CA ASN A 709 16.75 -15.28 -24.35
C ASN A 709 15.89 -16.04 -23.33
N LEU A 710 15.28 -17.16 -23.73
CA LEU A 710 14.48 -17.96 -22.79
C LEU A 710 15.34 -18.48 -21.61
N VAL A 711 16.53 -19.01 -21.88
CA VAL A 711 17.43 -19.52 -20.83
C VAL A 711 17.93 -18.40 -19.92
N TYR A 712 18.24 -17.24 -20.50
CA TYR A 712 18.61 -16.04 -19.74
C TYR A 712 17.45 -15.57 -18.82
N ASP A 713 16.26 -15.45 -19.36
CA ASP A 713 15.07 -15.04 -18.61
C ASP A 713 14.76 -16.00 -17.48
N LEU A 714 14.86 -17.32 -17.72
CA LEU A 714 14.74 -18.34 -16.67
C LEU A 714 15.79 -18.17 -15.56
N SER A 715 17.03 -17.78 -15.92
CA SER A 715 18.07 -17.49 -14.92
C SER A 715 17.75 -16.28 -14.05
N CYS A 716 17.02 -15.30 -14.61
CA CYS A 716 16.63 -14.08 -13.91
C CYS A 716 15.44 -14.25 -12.94
N ILE A 717 14.67 -15.35 -13.03
CA ILE A 717 13.53 -15.64 -12.10
C ILE A 717 14.00 -15.68 -10.63
N ALA A 718 15.28 -15.96 -10.38
CA ALA A 718 15.86 -15.97 -9.04
C ALA A 718 16.17 -14.58 -8.46
N LEU A 719 16.20 -13.51 -9.27
CA LEU A 719 16.57 -12.15 -8.85
C LEU A 719 15.70 -11.57 -7.72
N PRO A 720 14.38 -11.79 -7.67
CA PRO A 720 13.56 -11.39 -6.52
C PRO A 720 14.08 -11.91 -5.18
N PHE A 721 14.87 -13.01 -5.18
CA PHE A 721 15.45 -13.66 -4.00
C PHE A 721 16.91 -13.28 -3.76
N ASP A 722 17.44 -12.29 -4.50
CA ASP A 722 18.82 -11.87 -4.32
C ASP A 722 19.04 -11.05 -3.05
N ASN A 723 20.27 -11.09 -2.54
CA ASN A 723 20.69 -10.29 -1.39
C ASN A 723 20.86 -8.82 -1.80
N VAL A 724 20.53 -7.90 -0.90
CA VAL A 724 20.72 -6.46 -1.08
C VAL A 724 21.79 -5.96 -0.11
N ASP A 725 22.64 -5.07 -0.58
CA ASP A 725 23.70 -4.49 0.24
C ASP A 725 23.13 -3.53 1.30
N GLU A 726 23.63 -3.59 2.54
CA GLU A 726 23.16 -2.76 3.65
C GLU A 726 23.26 -1.26 3.36
N ASP A 727 24.31 -0.82 2.66
CA ASP A 727 24.49 0.58 2.31
C ASP A 727 23.36 1.13 1.43
N PHE A 728 22.74 0.27 0.61
CA PHE A 728 21.58 0.62 -0.20
C PHE A 728 20.34 0.84 0.66
N LEU A 729 20.19 0.06 1.74
CA LEU A 729 19.02 0.11 2.62
C LEU A 729 18.98 1.37 3.50
N LYS A 730 20.10 2.08 3.66
CA LYS A 730 20.22 3.27 4.50
C LYS A 730 19.57 4.52 3.94
N HIS A 731 19.28 4.54 2.64
CA HIS A 731 18.74 5.74 1.99
C HIS A 731 17.48 5.43 1.21
N PRO A 732 16.51 6.35 1.14
CA PRO A 732 15.34 6.22 0.29
C PRO A 732 15.74 6.31 -1.19
N HIS A 733 15.05 5.56 -2.03
CA HIS A 733 15.29 5.52 -3.47
C HIS A 733 13.99 5.76 -4.24
N LYS A 734 14.01 6.70 -5.17
CA LYS A 734 12.88 7.03 -6.05
C LYS A 734 13.12 6.49 -7.46
N TRP A 735 12.05 6.18 -8.17
CA TRP A 735 12.13 5.76 -9.58
C TRP A 735 12.56 6.92 -10.45
N GLU A 736 13.58 6.68 -11.30
CA GLU A 736 14.05 7.62 -12.31
C GLU A 736 14.34 6.90 -13.63
N ALA A 737 13.48 7.02 -14.64
CA ALA A 737 13.71 6.47 -15.97
C ALA A 737 15.02 6.98 -16.61
N LYS A 738 15.42 8.23 -16.29
CA LYS A 738 16.70 8.81 -16.73
C LYS A 738 17.92 8.04 -16.20
N SER A 739 17.84 7.48 -15.00
CA SER A 739 18.89 6.64 -14.40
C SER A 739 19.09 5.35 -15.20
N ILE A 740 17.99 4.72 -15.62
CA ILE A 740 18.02 3.48 -16.42
C ILE A 740 18.65 3.74 -17.80
N THR A 741 18.22 4.80 -18.48
CA THR A 741 18.78 5.18 -19.78
C THR A 741 20.30 5.47 -19.69
N ARG A 742 20.72 6.23 -18.67
CA ARG A 742 22.16 6.49 -18.44
C ARG A 742 22.93 5.19 -18.20
N PHE A 743 22.39 4.29 -17.39
CA PHE A 743 23.00 3.01 -17.08
C PHE A 743 23.15 2.14 -18.34
N MET A 744 22.11 2.05 -19.17
CA MET A 744 22.10 1.34 -20.45
C MET A 744 23.23 1.82 -21.38
N ILE A 745 23.35 3.14 -21.56
CA ILE A 745 24.38 3.72 -22.46
C ILE A 745 25.80 3.47 -21.96
N TRP A 746 26.03 3.40 -20.64
CA TRP A 746 27.35 3.17 -20.06
C TRP A 746 27.75 1.70 -19.97
N MET A 747 26.82 0.82 -19.68
CA MET A 747 27.10 -0.60 -19.43
C MET A 747 26.92 -1.46 -20.68
N GLY A 748 25.93 -1.15 -21.54
CA GLY A 748 25.64 -1.95 -22.72
C GLY A 748 26.79 -2.09 -23.70
N PRO A 749 27.50 -1.01 -24.13
CA PRO A 749 28.58 -1.12 -25.09
C PRO A 749 29.76 -1.99 -24.63
N ILE A 750 29.90 -2.27 -23.34
CA ILE A 750 30.99 -3.11 -22.84
C ILE A 750 30.81 -4.55 -23.33
N SER A 751 29.59 -5.12 -23.21
CA SER A 751 29.35 -6.48 -23.72
C SER A 751 29.62 -6.57 -25.21
N SER A 752 29.19 -5.57 -26.01
CA SER A 752 29.41 -5.54 -27.44
C SER A 752 30.89 -5.51 -27.82
N ALA A 753 31.74 -4.83 -27.06
CA ALA A 753 33.17 -4.85 -27.30
C ALA A 753 33.78 -6.24 -27.16
N PHE A 754 33.28 -7.04 -26.24
CA PHE A 754 33.70 -8.44 -26.02
C PHE A 754 33.08 -9.40 -27.03
N ASP A 755 31.80 -9.17 -27.43
CA ASP A 755 31.20 -9.90 -28.56
C ASP A 755 32.03 -9.71 -29.86
N ILE A 756 32.43 -8.46 -30.19
CA ILE A 756 33.25 -8.17 -31.33
C ILE A 756 34.61 -8.86 -31.20
N LEU A 757 35.22 -8.86 -30.01
CA LEU A 757 36.46 -9.59 -29.78
C LEU A 757 36.27 -11.10 -30.01
N THR A 758 35.17 -11.65 -29.58
CA THR A 758 34.78 -13.05 -29.79
C THR A 758 34.60 -13.32 -31.29
N PHE A 759 33.96 -12.44 -32.05
CA PHE A 759 33.81 -12.57 -33.49
C PHE A 759 35.18 -12.63 -34.19
N ILE A 760 36.11 -11.75 -33.83
CA ILE A 760 37.47 -11.72 -34.39
C ILE A 760 38.19 -13.03 -34.05
N LEU A 761 38.12 -13.50 -32.79
CA LEU A 761 38.79 -14.72 -32.39
C LEU A 761 38.17 -15.97 -33.05
N LEU A 762 36.87 -16.06 -33.15
CA LEU A 762 36.18 -17.15 -33.83
C LEU A 762 36.49 -17.16 -35.30
N TYR A 763 36.42 -16.00 -36.01
CA TYR A 763 36.59 -15.93 -37.45
C TYR A 763 38.02 -16.18 -37.92
N PHE A 764 39.04 -15.61 -37.22
CA PHE A 764 40.41 -15.65 -37.64
C PHE A 764 41.27 -16.71 -36.94
N VAL A 765 40.89 -17.21 -35.79
CA VAL A 765 41.74 -18.09 -34.98
C VAL A 765 41.06 -19.44 -34.71
N ILE A 766 39.93 -19.44 -34.00
CA ILE A 766 39.40 -20.68 -33.40
C ILE A 766 38.80 -21.60 -34.47
N VAL A 767 37.89 -21.06 -35.30
CA VAL A 767 37.23 -21.88 -36.33
C VAL A 767 38.21 -22.32 -37.42
N PRO A 768 39.11 -21.45 -37.93
CA PRO A 768 40.18 -21.93 -38.83
C PRO A 768 41.08 -23.01 -38.23
N MET A 769 41.42 -22.95 -36.97
CA MET A 769 42.18 -24.02 -36.28
C MET A 769 41.40 -25.34 -36.21
N ALA A 770 40.08 -25.28 -35.96
CA ALA A 770 39.23 -26.50 -35.86
C ALA A 770 38.94 -27.10 -37.25
N THR A 771 38.73 -26.29 -38.29
CA THR A 771 38.34 -26.71 -39.61
C THR A 771 39.52 -26.95 -40.54
N GLY A 772 40.69 -26.41 -40.22
CA GLY A 772 41.92 -26.43 -41.06
C GLY A 772 41.91 -25.43 -42.23
N HIS A 773 40.88 -24.58 -42.36
CA HIS A 773 40.77 -23.60 -43.45
C HIS A 773 40.06 -22.31 -42.98
N ALA A 774 40.35 -21.20 -43.66
CA ALA A 774 39.63 -19.95 -43.48
C ALA A 774 38.27 -19.99 -44.19
N TYR A 775 37.36 -19.09 -43.82
CA TYR A 775 36.07 -18.95 -44.46
C TYR A 775 36.20 -18.61 -45.95
N VAL A 776 35.54 -19.36 -46.82
CA VAL A 776 35.45 -19.07 -48.24
C VAL A 776 34.00 -19.14 -48.68
N HIS A 777 33.45 -18.03 -49.13
CA HIS A 777 32.06 -17.93 -49.56
C HIS A 777 31.75 -18.94 -50.71
N GLY A 778 30.66 -19.71 -50.57
CA GLY A 778 30.22 -20.68 -51.55
C GLY A 778 30.97 -22.04 -51.53
N ALA A 779 31.97 -22.25 -50.66
CA ALA A 779 32.62 -23.55 -50.50
C ALA A 779 31.76 -24.52 -49.71
N GLU A 780 31.84 -25.83 -49.95
CA GLU A 780 31.16 -26.87 -49.16
C GLU A 780 31.51 -26.80 -47.65
N SER A 781 32.71 -26.35 -47.35
CA SER A 781 33.19 -26.14 -45.98
C SER A 781 32.62 -24.89 -45.26
N ALA A 782 31.97 -23.98 -46.00
CA ALA A 782 31.40 -22.76 -45.42
C ALA A 782 30.31 -23.08 -44.38
N THR A 783 29.50 -24.08 -44.62
CA THR A 783 28.41 -24.45 -43.68
C THR A 783 28.98 -24.90 -42.33
N SER A 784 29.98 -25.76 -42.32
CA SER A 784 30.61 -26.21 -41.06
C SER A 784 31.32 -25.09 -40.34
N PHE A 785 31.93 -24.14 -41.07
CA PHE A 785 32.52 -22.95 -40.49
C PHE A 785 31.47 -22.07 -39.78
N ILE A 786 30.33 -21.81 -40.45
CA ILE A 786 29.23 -21.01 -39.91
C ILE A 786 28.65 -21.66 -38.64
N ILE A 787 28.38 -22.94 -38.65
CA ILE A 787 27.81 -23.66 -37.51
C ILE A 787 28.77 -23.59 -36.30
N LEU A 788 30.07 -23.83 -36.50
CA LEU A 788 31.06 -23.71 -35.40
C LEU A 788 31.14 -22.29 -34.87
N PHE A 789 31.14 -21.26 -35.75
CA PHE A 789 31.13 -19.86 -35.36
C PHE A 789 29.90 -19.51 -34.54
N GLN A 790 28.70 -19.87 -35.01
CA GLN A 790 27.44 -19.64 -34.36
C GLN A 790 27.38 -20.35 -32.99
N THR A 791 27.83 -21.59 -32.89
CA THR A 791 27.90 -22.35 -31.63
C THR A 791 28.84 -21.66 -30.64
N GLY A 792 30.01 -21.15 -31.09
CA GLY A 792 30.98 -20.45 -30.26
C GLY A 792 30.39 -19.19 -29.66
N TRP A 793 29.75 -18.35 -30.47
CA TRP A 793 29.15 -17.12 -29.93
C TRP A 793 27.90 -17.40 -29.06
N PHE A 794 27.10 -18.41 -29.38
CA PHE A 794 25.95 -18.82 -28.55
C PHE A 794 26.37 -19.19 -27.12
N ILE A 795 27.47 -19.94 -26.95
CA ILE A 795 27.98 -20.30 -25.61
C ILE A 795 28.57 -19.07 -24.92
N GLU A 796 29.39 -18.28 -25.60
CA GLU A 796 29.99 -17.06 -25.02
C GLU A 796 28.93 -16.06 -24.56
N SER A 797 27.94 -15.80 -25.39
CA SER A 797 26.83 -14.88 -25.07
C SER A 797 26.08 -15.29 -23.81
N MET A 798 25.86 -16.58 -23.57
CA MET A 798 25.24 -17.03 -22.32
C MET A 798 26.15 -16.81 -21.11
N TRP A 799 27.44 -17.08 -21.22
CA TRP A 799 28.39 -16.85 -20.14
C TRP A 799 28.53 -15.35 -19.82
N SER A 800 28.65 -14.50 -20.82
CA SER A 800 28.73 -13.04 -20.61
C SER A 800 27.46 -12.49 -19.98
N GLN A 801 26.28 -12.89 -20.45
CA GLN A 801 24.99 -12.48 -19.91
C GLN A 801 24.73 -12.98 -18.48
N THR A 802 25.13 -14.21 -18.13
CA THR A 802 24.99 -14.70 -16.75
C THR A 802 26.01 -14.09 -15.81
N MET A 803 27.25 -13.86 -16.26
CA MET A 803 28.27 -13.22 -15.44
C MET A 803 27.98 -11.74 -15.18
N VAL A 804 27.38 -11.03 -16.15
CA VAL A 804 27.01 -9.63 -15.95
C VAL A 804 25.98 -9.46 -14.83
N ILE A 805 25.08 -10.44 -14.60
CA ILE A 805 24.16 -10.42 -13.47
C ILE A 805 24.95 -10.27 -12.16
N HIS A 806 25.99 -11.08 -11.97
CA HIS A 806 26.82 -11.03 -10.77
C HIS A 806 27.62 -9.73 -10.64
N MET A 807 28.02 -9.14 -11.78
CA MET A 807 28.81 -7.89 -11.80
C MET A 807 27.96 -6.65 -11.50
N LEU A 808 26.72 -6.61 -12.00
CA LEU A 808 25.85 -5.42 -11.94
C LEU A 808 24.92 -5.39 -10.73
N ARG A 809 24.69 -6.54 -10.05
CA ARG A 809 23.75 -6.66 -8.91
C ARG A 809 24.09 -5.79 -7.68
N SER A 810 25.32 -5.34 -7.57
CA SER A 810 25.84 -4.61 -6.41
C SER A 810 26.89 -3.57 -6.84
N ALA A 811 26.99 -2.47 -6.09
CA ALA A 811 28.07 -1.50 -6.25
C ALA A 811 29.45 -2.07 -5.85
N LYS A 812 29.44 -3.06 -4.94
CA LYS A 812 30.63 -3.68 -4.35
C LYS A 812 31.29 -4.70 -5.32
N LEU A 813 32.46 -5.21 -4.93
CA LEU A 813 33.13 -6.26 -5.69
C LEU A 813 32.34 -7.57 -5.58
N PRO A 814 31.93 -8.18 -6.70
CA PRO A 814 31.17 -9.42 -6.70
C PRO A 814 31.96 -10.57 -6.08
N PHE A 815 31.24 -11.49 -5.43
CA PHE A 815 31.72 -12.67 -4.71
C PHE A 815 32.63 -12.38 -3.51
N LEU A 816 33.38 -11.29 -3.48
CA LEU A 816 34.29 -10.93 -2.39
C LEU A 816 33.59 -10.06 -1.32
N GLN A 817 32.96 -8.97 -1.73
CA GLN A 817 32.33 -8.01 -0.81
C GLN A 817 30.80 -8.11 -0.79
N SER A 818 30.19 -8.54 -1.89
CA SER A 818 28.75 -8.79 -1.98
C SER A 818 28.51 -10.17 -2.61
N ARG A 819 27.86 -11.04 -1.84
CA ARG A 819 27.58 -12.43 -2.28
C ARG A 819 26.15 -12.50 -2.84
N PRO A 820 25.96 -13.14 -4.00
CA PRO A 820 24.62 -13.44 -4.50
C PRO A 820 23.91 -14.42 -3.59
N SER A 821 22.58 -14.45 -3.68
CA SER A 821 21.83 -15.54 -3.07
C SER A 821 22.15 -16.87 -3.76
N TRP A 822 21.99 -17.97 -3.04
CA TRP A 822 22.21 -19.34 -3.59
C TRP A 822 21.29 -19.62 -4.78
N PHE A 823 20.08 -19.03 -4.80
CA PHE A 823 19.16 -19.17 -5.91
C PHE A 823 19.71 -18.50 -7.17
N VAL A 824 20.19 -17.26 -7.09
CA VAL A 824 20.79 -16.55 -8.23
C VAL A 824 22.05 -17.27 -8.73
N LEU A 825 22.92 -17.69 -7.82
CA LEU A 825 24.11 -18.45 -8.18
C LEU A 825 23.76 -19.77 -8.87
N GLY A 826 22.80 -20.52 -8.31
CA GLY A 826 22.36 -21.81 -8.84
C GLY A 826 21.73 -21.70 -10.24
N THR A 827 20.79 -20.76 -10.44
CA THR A 827 20.12 -20.59 -11.73
C THR A 827 21.06 -20.09 -12.83
N THR A 828 21.97 -19.16 -12.52
CA THR A 828 22.95 -18.66 -13.50
C THR A 828 23.97 -19.72 -13.89
N LEU A 829 24.47 -20.51 -12.93
CA LEU A 829 25.38 -21.62 -13.24
C LEU A 829 24.67 -22.74 -14.01
N LEU A 830 23.40 -23.05 -13.67
CA LEU A 830 22.61 -24.01 -14.41
C LEU A 830 22.40 -23.57 -15.85
N ALA A 831 22.07 -22.30 -16.09
CA ALA A 831 21.87 -21.74 -17.41
C ALA A 831 23.17 -21.81 -18.26
N ALA A 832 24.30 -21.35 -17.70
CA ALA A 832 25.59 -21.39 -18.36
C ALA A 832 26.01 -22.83 -18.66
N SER A 833 25.85 -23.75 -17.71
CA SER A 833 26.15 -25.18 -17.88
C SER A 833 25.27 -25.82 -18.94
N PHE A 834 23.96 -25.56 -18.88
CA PHE A 834 22.99 -26.10 -19.85
C PHE A 834 23.40 -25.73 -21.29
N VAL A 835 23.65 -24.43 -21.56
CA VAL A 835 24.04 -23.98 -22.89
C VAL A 835 25.41 -24.53 -23.31
N THR A 836 26.35 -24.67 -22.38
CA THR A 836 27.69 -25.23 -22.66
C THR A 836 27.63 -26.70 -23.07
N PHE A 837 26.76 -27.50 -22.43
CA PHE A 837 26.62 -28.95 -22.73
C PHE A 837 25.62 -29.22 -23.88
N LEU A 838 24.80 -28.27 -24.27
CA LEU A 838 23.79 -28.42 -25.32
C LEU A 838 24.36 -28.90 -26.66
N PRO A 839 25.52 -28.39 -27.18
CA PRO A 839 26.15 -28.89 -28.42
C PRO A 839 26.62 -30.35 -28.34
N TYR A 840 26.77 -30.91 -27.14
CA TYR A 840 27.18 -32.31 -26.92
C TYR A 840 26.01 -33.26 -26.68
N SER A 841 24.80 -32.73 -26.72
CA SER A 841 23.56 -33.47 -26.51
C SER A 841 22.96 -34.01 -27.81
N SER A 842 21.97 -34.93 -27.71
CA SER A 842 21.20 -35.39 -28.86
C SER A 842 20.30 -34.31 -29.50
N ILE A 843 20.08 -33.20 -28.79
CA ILE A 843 19.28 -32.08 -29.27
C ILE A 843 20.13 -31.11 -30.14
N ALA A 844 21.44 -31.24 -30.09
CA ALA A 844 22.34 -30.36 -30.85
C ALA A 844 22.07 -30.31 -32.36
N SER A 845 21.75 -31.45 -32.96
CA SER A 845 21.41 -31.51 -34.37
C SER A 845 20.13 -30.77 -34.74
N LEU A 846 19.16 -30.75 -33.85
CA LEU A 846 17.89 -30.02 -34.02
C LEU A 846 18.07 -28.49 -33.93
N LEU A 847 19.09 -28.06 -33.22
CA LEU A 847 19.44 -26.65 -33.05
C LEU A 847 20.59 -26.19 -33.96
N HIS A 848 21.05 -27.03 -34.88
CA HIS A 848 22.23 -26.76 -35.73
C HIS A 848 23.48 -26.34 -34.91
N LEU A 849 23.71 -27.01 -33.78
CA LEU A 849 24.88 -26.82 -32.93
C LEU A 849 25.87 -27.94 -33.12
N THR A 850 27.16 -27.64 -32.96
CA THR A 850 28.21 -28.64 -33.07
C THR A 850 29.21 -28.55 -31.91
N PRO A 851 29.76 -29.69 -31.42
CA PRO A 851 30.75 -29.70 -30.37
C PRO A 851 31.98 -28.83 -30.73
N LEU A 852 32.45 -28.03 -29.77
CA LEU A 852 33.62 -27.19 -29.90
C LEU A 852 34.87 -27.90 -29.33
N GLU A 853 36.04 -27.58 -29.87
CA GLU A 853 37.30 -28.12 -29.34
C GLU A 853 37.64 -27.55 -27.97
N PRO A 854 38.35 -28.32 -27.10
CA PRO A 854 38.69 -27.85 -25.74
C PRO A 854 39.44 -26.55 -25.65
N ILE A 855 40.19 -26.17 -26.68
CA ILE A 855 40.94 -24.91 -26.75
C ILE A 855 40.00 -23.70 -26.73
N TYR A 856 38.79 -23.82 -27.29
CA TYR A 856 37.76 -22.78 -27.24
C TYR A 856 37.48 -22.35 -25.81
N PHE A 857 37.35 -23.30 -24.87
CA PHE A 857 37.01 -22.99 -23.48
C PHE A 857 38.10 -22.23 -22.73
N LEU A 858 39.37 -22.35 -23.17
CA LEU A 858 40.46 -21.54 -22.65
C LEU A 858 40.29 -20.06 -23.09
N PHE A 859 39.97 -19.84 -24.35
CA PHE A 859 39.69 -18.49 -24.88
C PHE A 859 38.42 -17.90 -24.24
N LEU A 860 37.35 -18.70 -24.08
CA LEU A 860 36.14 -18.30 -23.40
C LEU A 860 36.44 -17.81 -21.97
N LEU A 861 37.17 -18.60 -21.19
CA LEU A 861 37.56 -18.22 -19.81
C LEU A 861 38.32 -16.89 -19.81
N LEU A 862 39.27 -16.68 -20.74
CA LEU A 862 40.04 -15.45 -20.85
C LEU A 862 39.13 -14.25 -21.17
N ILE A 863 38.22 -14.41 -22.14
CA ILE A 863 37.25 -13.37 -22.54
C ILE A 863 36.38 -12.99 -21.35
N ILE A 864 35.78 -13.95 -20.65
CA ILE A 864 34.93 -13.71 -19.50
C ILE A 864 35.67 -13.00 -18.36
N VAL A 865 36.92 -13.40 -18.07
CA VAL A 865 37.73 -12.73 -17.03
C VAL A 865 38.02 -11.27 -17.44
N LEU A 866 38.43 -11.02 -18.67
CA LEU A 866 38.69 -9.66 -19.18
C LEU A 866 37.40 -8.81 -19.17
N TYR A 867 36.27 -9.40 -19.56
CA TYR A 867 34.94 -8.78 -19.48
C TYR A 867 34.60 -8.36 -18.08
N MET A 868 34.72 -9.27 -17.09
CA MET A 868 34.45 -8.97 -15.67
C MET A 868 35.34 -7.83 -15.14
N ILE A 869 36.62 -7.81 -15.50
CA ILE A 869 37.53 -6.71 -15.13
C ILE A 869 37.06 -5.39 -15.75
N SER A 870 36.72 -5.39 -17.04
CA SER A 870 36.29 -4.19 -17.77
C SER A 870 34.97 -3.62 -17.18
N VAL A 871 33.99 -4.48 -16.93
CA VAL A 871 32.73 -4.09 -16.26
C VAL A 871 33.01 -3.48 -14.88
N THR A 872 33.96 -4.06 -14.11
CA THR A 872 34.33 -3.51 -12.80
C THR A 872 34.95 -2.13 -12.89
N VAL A 873 35.83 -1.90 -13.90
CA VAL A 873 36.47 -0.59 -14.11
C VAL A 873 35.41 0.45 -14.49
N VAL A 874 34.58 0.14 -15.48
CA VAL A 874 33.53 1.08 -15.94
C VAL A 874 32.49 1.33 -14.81
N LYS A 875 32.13 0.32 -14.05
CA LYS A 875 31.28 0.46 -12.84
C LYS A 875 31.86 1.50 -11.87
N ARG A 876 33.17 1.41 -11.55
CA ARG A 876 33.80 2.39 -10.65
C ARG A 876 33.81 3.81 -11.24
N LEU A 877 34.01 3.94 -12.54
CA LEU A 877 33.97 5.24 -13.24
C LEU A 877 32.55 5.82 -13.22
N TYR A 878 31.52 4.98 -13.44
CA TYR A 878 30.12 5.35 -13.40
C TYR A 878 29.75 5.88 -12.01
N ILE A 879 30.06 5.11 -10.93
CA ILE A 879 29.78 5.49 -9.56
C ILE A 879 30.50 6.81 -9.20
N LYS A 880 31.76 6.96 -9.61
CA LYS A 880 32.52 8.20 -9.38
C LYS A 880 31.86 9.42 -10.04
N LYS A 881 31.31 9.25 -11.25
CA LYS A 881 30.70 10.34 -12.03
C LYS A 881 29.29 10.69 -11.54
N PHE A 882 28.45 9.69 -11.28
CA PHE A 882 27.02 9.90 -11.01
C PHE A 882 26.65 9.76 -9.53
N LYS A 883 27.60 9.32 -8.67
CA LYS A 883 27.41 9.10 -7.23
C LYS A 883 26.23 8.17 -6.86
N SER A 884 25.76 7.38 -7.85
CA SER A 884 24.67 6.40 -7.70
C SER A 884 25.01 5.14 -8.48
N TRP A 885 24.42 3.99 -8.07
CA TRP A 885 24.59 2.73 -8.79
C TRP A 885 23.24 2.12 -9.17
N LEU A 886 22.45 1.75 -8.19
CA LEU A 886 21.09 1.17 -8.36
C LEU A 886 20.01 2.24 -8.18
#